data_aa2c2b74c48cf3d2ab3c2b7443d3eb82
#
_entry.id   aa2c2b74c48cf3d2ab3c2b7443d3eb82
#
_cell.length_a   1.000
_cell.length_b   1.000
_cell.length_c   1.000
_cell.angle_alpha   90.00
_cell.angle_beta   90.00
_cell.angle_gamma   90.00
#
_symmetry.space_group_name_H-M   'P 1'
#
loop_
_entity.id
_entity.type
_entity.pdbx_description
1 polymer ?
#
loop_
_entity_poly.entity_id
_entity_poly.type
_entity_poly.pdbx_seq_one_letter_code
_entity_poly.pdbx_strand_id
1 'polypeptide(L)'
;MYNKSLLSIAIVLALSPSAYADDYASFDEVVVSATRTNQTLGNTAAKVDVVSDKDIEKNMSKDVAEVFEYTPGVTVNGSNRQGIQTVNIRGVEGNRVKILVDGVAQGQSFDGGNTEFVNSSAVYIEPDMVKSVEVVKGAASSLHGSDAVGGVVAFETKDPRDFLKDGESFGGQVKLSYFSEDKSFSEHVALANRIGDLETLVAFTRRDGQNVNNFANDEHENYSVTDQDTEKNDLLLKLQYQLNPAHRIELLGEITHNESNSDIYHSTYTNYTGDDTTKKTRLGLKHIWNADIGMADTITSKVTWQKKDDNGVTHRSTSSNNQTKDYVYKDNRWDVETQFDKLLTTGSVEHNFIYGISLTAADIENTNIQYDSSTNSSSQIVYTPDAKERKVGVFLQDEMAFLNGDLIVTPGLRYDWFNTNPGDVEGTNYETYKDSAVTSRVGAVYHLNTENSVFSQVSQGFRAPTFSELYYVYAGGCYYGFCYENIPNPDLKSEESVSYELGYRHKTDASRSEISVFYSDYDNFIDQTSTNDGSMTSYYYTNIDKATIKGVELSNTLLLDKLVNAPQGMSTKLVAAYTEGEDGEGNPLNSVNPWNAVVALNYDAPSTQWGSSLKVNYTAKKSSSDINSEDSAQTELPSATIIDITAYYKPIKDVTLTAGIFNLTDKEYYKWNDVRGSSELDLNKSQPKRNFAITAKYEF
;
A
#
# COMPACT_ATOMS: atom_id res chain seq x y z
N MET A 1 30.46 32.35 -21.61
CA MET A 1 29.00 32.27 -21.80
C MET A 1 28.63 30.91 -21.33
N TYR A 2 28.09 30.81 -20.15
CA TYR A 2 27.84 29.52 -19.48
C TYR A 2 26.48 28.98 -19.89
N ASN A 3 26.47 27.82 -20.52
CA ASN A 3 25.25 27.02 -20.66
C ASN A 3 24.95 26.42 -19.28
N LYS A 4 23.88 26.90 -18.64
CA LYS A 4 23.33 26.29 -17.42
C LYS A 4 22.71 24.96 -17.83
N SER A 5 23.06 23.88 -17.09
CA SER A 5 22.68 22.51 -17.36
C SER A 5 21.14 22.33 -17.49
N LEU A 6 20.71 21.44 -18.34
CA LEU A 6 19.30 21.09 -18.57
C LEU A 6 18.61 20.55 -17.30
N LEU A 7 19.36 19.99 -16.33
CA LEU A 7 18.85 19.54 -15.04
C LEU A 7 18.41 20.72 -14.14
N SER A 8 19.09 21.87 -14.22
CA SER A 8 18.67 23.09 -13.49
C SER A 8 17.33 23.64 -13.98
N ILE A 9 16.89 23.27 -15.18
CA ILE A 9 15.61 23.67 -15.77
C ILE A 9 14.46 22.81 -15.24
N ALA A 10 14.70 21.54 -14.87
CA ALA A 10 13.67 20.66 -14.29
C ALA A 10 13.18 21.14 -12.90
N ILE A 11 14.06 21.76 -12.10
CA ILE A 11 13.70 22.31 -10.77
C ILE A 11 12.89 23.61 -10.89
N VAL A 12 13.05 24.36 -11.98
CA VAL A 12 12.31 25.61 -12.21
C VAL A 12 10.97 25.39 -12.92
N LEU A 13 10.82 24.27 -13.64
CA LEU A 13 9.56 23.94 -14.35
C LEU A 13 8.45 23.42 -13.40
N ALA A 14 8.78 22.97 -12.18
CA ALA A 14 7.80 22.65 -11.14
C ALA A 14 7.09 23.89 -10.55
N LEU A 15 7.45 25.11 -10.98
CA LEU A 15 6.85 26.38 -10.55
C LEU A 15 6.11 27.11 -11.67
N SER A 16 5.92 26.50 -12.84
CA SER A 16 5.15 27.12 -13.93
C SER A 16 3.67 26.86 -13.73
N PRO A 17 2.79 27.87 -13.88
CA PRO A 17 1.36 27.63 -13.80
C PRO A 17 0.96 26.64 -14.88
N SER A 18 0.28 25.57 -14.48
CA SER A 18 -0.28 24.55 -15.36
C SER A 18 -1.24 25.21 -16.35
N ALA A 19 -0.78 25.49 -17.57
CA ALA A 19 -1.70 25.55 -18.69
C ALA A 19 -2.36 24.16 -18.74
N TYR A 20 -3.68 24.12 -18.81
CA TYR A 20 -4.51 22.92 -18.92
C TYR A 20 -3.90 21.94 -19.94
N ALA A 21 -3.03 21.08 -19.49
CA ALA A 21 -2.42 20.00 -20.26
C ALA A 21 -3.09 18.72 -19.81
N ASP A 22 -3.51 17.97 -20.79
CA ASP A 22 -4.21 16.71 -20.74
C ASP A 22 -3.86 15.86 -19.52
N ASP A 23 -4.87 15.49 -18.75
CA ASP A 23 -4.87 14.76 -17.48
C ASP A 23 -4.60 13.25 -17.64
N TYR A 24 -3.75 12.91 -18.59
CA TYR A 24 -3.38 11.51 -18.87
C TYR A 24 -2.04 11.20 -18.23
N ALA A 25 -1.97 10.08 -17.51
CA ALA A 25 -0.73 9.58 -16.92
C ALA A 25 0.43 9.74 -17.92
N SER A 26 1.38 10.58 -17.58
CA SER A 26 2.43 11.04 -18.46
C SER A 26 3.76 10.46 -17.97
N PHE A 27 4.64 10.03 -18.87
CA PHE A 27 6.03 9.74 -18.47
C PHE A 27 6.79 11.01 -17.99
N ASP A 28 6.16 12.18 -18.08
CA ASP A 28 6.63 13.43 -17.46
C ASP A 28 6.14 13.56 -16.02
N GLU A 29 5.29 12.65 -15.53
CA GLU A 29 4.85 12.58 -14.15
C GLU A 29 6.06 12.38 -13.23
N VAL A 30 6.11 13.17 -12.17
CA VAL A 30 7.23 13.13 -11.22
C VAL A 30 6.94 12.08 -10.17
N VAL A 31 7.87 11.17 -9.99
CA VAL A 31 7.87 10.13 -8.95
C VAL A 31 9.04 10.38 -7.99
N VAL A 32 8.85 10.02 -6.73
CA VAL A 32 9.85 10.19 -5.67
C VAL A 32 10.29 8.86 -5.09
N SER A 33 9.34 7.93 -4.91
CA SER A 33 9.59 6.70 -4.17
C SER A 33 10.55 5.75 -4.87
N ALA A 34 10.56 5.73 -6.21
CA ALA A 34 11.43 4.85 -6.98
C ALA A 34 12.91 5.27 -6.96
N THR A 35 13.21 6.55 -6.63
CA THR A 35 14.55 7.13 -6.75
C THR A 35 14.98 7.94 -5.54
N ARG A 36 14.09 8.19 -4.58
CA ARG A 36 14.24 9.11 -3.43
C ARG A 36 14.44 10.58 -3.80
N THR A 37 14.29 10.92 -5.07
CA THR A 37 14.33 12.30 -5.60
C THR A 37 13.20 12.52 -6.57
N ASN A 38 12.84 13.79 -6.80
CA ASN A 38 11.90 14.15 -7.85
C ASN A 38 12.48 13.79 -9.22
N GLN A 39 11.96 12.75 -9.84
CA GLN A 39 12.39 12.30 -11.15
C GLN A 39 11.16 12.02 -12.03
N THR A 40 11.28 12.26 -13.34
CA THR A 40 10.21 11.88 -14.26
C THR A 40 10.14 10.36 -14.40
N LEU A 41 8.93 9.82 -14.52
CA LEU A 41 8.71 8.39 -14.75
C LEU A 41 9.50 7.89 -15.97
N GLY A 42 9.64 8.72 -17.01
CA GLY A 42 10.41 8.40 -18.22
C GLY A 42 11.89 8.13 -17.96
N ASN A 43 12.48 8.72 -16.93
CA ASN A 43 13.88 8.56 -16.54
C ASN A 43 14.09 7.51 -15.45
N THR A 44 13.00 6.94 -14.93
CA THR A 44 13.07 5.95 -13.83
C THR A 44 13.30 4.56 -14.39
N ALA A 45 14.36 3.87 -13.91
CA ALA A 45 14.74 2.53 -14.36
C ALA A 45 13.95 1.41 -13.64
N ALA A 46 12.64 1.61 -13.38
CA ALA A 46 11.77 0.65 -12.72
C ALA A 46 10.34 0.79 -13.26
N LYS A 47 9.54 -0.27 -13.12
CA LYS A 47 8.10 -0.17 -13.30
C LYS A 47 7.49 0.50 -12.07
N VAL A 48 6.89 1.66 -12.29
CA VAL A 48 6.15 2.41 -11.27
C VAL A 48 4.76 2.70 -11.80
N ASP A 49 3.74 2.32 -11.03
CA ASP A 49 2.39 2.75 -11.28
C ASP A 49 2.08 3.94 -10.35
N VAL A 50 1.42 4.95 -10.88
CA VAL A 50 0.99 6.13 -10.13
C VAL A 50 -0.52 6.23 -10.20
N VAL A 51 -1.15 6.42 -9.04
CA VAL A 51 -2.58 6.73 -8.90
C VAL A 51 -2.68 8.14 -8.34
N SER A 52 -3.16 9.08 -9.13
CA SER A 52 -3.31 10.48 -8.73
C SER A 52 -4.58 10.71 -7.90
N ASP A 53 -4.68 11.85 -7.20
CA ASP A 53 -5.91 12.28 -6.52
C ASP A 53 -7.09 12.40 -7.49
N LYS A 54 -6.83 12.78 -8.76
CA LYS A 54 -7.85 12.85 -9.80
C LYS A 54 -8.35 11.45 -10.21
N ASP A 55 -7.45 10.45 -10.27
CA ASP A 55 -7.84 9.06 -10.49
C ASP A 55 -8.69 8.56 -9.32
N ILE A 56 -8.31 8.85 -8.08
CA ILE A 56 -9.06 8.52 -6.86
C ILE A 56 -10.46 9.14 -6.91
N GLU A 57 -10.57 10.43 -7.25
CA GLU A 57 -11.85 11.13 -7.38
C GLU A 57 -12.70 10.59 -8.55
N LYS A 58 -12.12 10.37 -9.72
CA LYS A 58 -12.79 9.87 -10.92
C LYS A 58 -13.30 8.43 -10.73
N ASN A 59 -12.53 7.62 -10.00
CA ASN A 59 -12.90 6.26 -9.66
C ASN A 59 -13.86 6.19 -8.47
N MET A 60 -14.03 7.32 -7.74
CA MET A 60 -14.84 7.42 -6.52
C MET A 60 -14.35 6.44 -5.44
N SER A 61 -13.03 6.24 -5.34
CA SER A 61 -12.43 5.30 -4.38
C SER A 61 -12.63 5.79 -2.95
N LYS A 62 -13.23 4.95 -2.08
CA LYS A 62 -13.51 5.27 -0.67
C LYS A 62 -12.52 4.65 0.30
N ASP A 63 -11.74 3.67 -0.15
CA ASP A 63 -10.70 3.00 0.63
C ASP A 63 -9.50 2.60 -0.24
N VAL A 64 -8.45 2.08 0.39
CA VAL A 64 -7.20 1.73 -0.30
C VAL A 64 -7.39 0.54 -1.26
N ALA A 65 -8.31 -0.38 -1.00
CA ALA A 65 -8.57 -1.49 -1.91
C ALA A 65 -9.14 -0.98 -3.25
N GLU A 66 -10.05 0.00 -3.19
CA GLU A 66 -10.62 0.63 -4.37
C GLU A 66 -9.62 1.57 -5.09
N VAL A 67 -8.66 2.17 -4.37
CA VAL A 67 -7.56 2.93 -5.01
C VAL A 67 -6.80 2.06 -6.00
N PHE A 68 -6.61 0.76 -5.70
CA PHE A 68 -5.89 -0.18 -6.57
C PHE A 68 -6.79 -1.00 -7.51
N GLU A 69 -8.11 -0.86 -7.46
CA GLU A 69 -9.06 -1.68 -8.25
C GLU A 69 -8.75 -1.70 -9.75
N TYR A 70 -8.21 -0.61 -10.29
CA TYR A 70 -7.84 -0.49 -11.70
C TYR A 70 -6.32 -0.48 -11.92
N THR A 71 -5.55 -1.08 -11.00
CA THR A 71 -4.08 -1.22 -11.07
C THR A 71 -3.67 -2.70 -11.15
N PRO A 72 -3.64 -3.31 -12.34
CA PRO A 72 -3.31 -4.71 -12.51
C PRO A 72 -1.99 -5.11 -11.86
N GLY A 73 -1.97 -6.32 -11.27
CA GLY A 73 -0.82 -6.84 -10.53
C GLY A 73 -0.67 -6.28 -9.12
N VAL A 74 -1.63 -5.45 -8.65
CA VAL A 74 -1.72 -4.97 -7.27
C VAL A 74 -3.10 -5.31 -6.72
N THR A 75 -3.15 -5.96 -5.56
CA THR A 75 -4.40 -6.26 -4.86
C THR A 75 -4.24 -6.00 -3.36
N VAL A 76 -5.34 -5.94 -2.66
CA VAL A 76 -5.37 -5.71 -1.21
C VAL A 76 -6.04 -6.89 -0.54
N ASN A 77 -5.42 -7.39 0.52
CA ASN A 77 -5.95 -8.45 1.37
C ASN A 77 -6.65 -7.82 2.57
N GLY A 78 -7.78 -8.36 2.96
CA GLY A 78 -8.55 -7.86 4.08
C GLY A 78 -9.34 -8.96 4.78
N SER A 79 -9.98 -8.60 5.88
CA SER A 79 -10.97 -9.43 6.56
C SER A 79 -12.31 -8.71 6.61
N ASN A 80 -13.41 -9.47 6.61
CA ASN A 80 -14.75 -8.89 6.68
C ASN A 80 -14.99 -8.16 8.01
N ARG A 81 -14.31 -8.55 9.10
CA ARG A 81 -14.43 -7.92 10.42
C ARG A 81 -13.56 -6.68 10.56
N GLN A 82 -12.27 -6.77 10.21
CA GLN A 82 -11.25 -5.77 10.58
C GLN A 82 -10.73 -5.00 9.38
N GLY A 83 -11.36 -5.18 8.20
CA GLY A 83 -11.05 -4.42 7.00
C GLY A 83 -9.68 -4.74 6.39
N ILE A 84 -9.08 -3.74 5.74
CA ILE A 84 -7.83 -3.87 4.98
C ILE A 84 -6.66 -4.26 5.87
N GLN A 85 -5.88 -5.27 5.46
CA GLN A 85 -4.74 -5.79 6.20
C GLN A 85 -3.41 -5.52 5.48
N THR A 86 -3.25 -6.00 4.27
CA THR A 86 -1.98 -5.96 3.54
C THR A 86 -2.18 -5.70 2.05
N VAL A 87 -1.11 -5.31 1.37
CA VAL A 87 -1.05 -5.17 -0.09
C VAL A 87 -0.27 -6.34 -0.67
N ASN A 88 -0.73 -6.84 -1.82
CA ASN A 88 -0.09 -7.85 -2.64
C ASN A 88 0.38 -7.22 -3.95
N ILE A 89 1.66 -7.35 -4.27
CA ILE A 89 2.25 -6.91 -5.54
C ILE A 89 2.84 -8.13 -6.25
N ARG A 90 2.33 -8.48 -7.43
CA ARG A 90 2.84 -9.60 -8.25
C ARG A 90 2.86 -10.95 -7.50
N GLY A 91 1.98 -11.16 -6.52
CA GLY A 91 1.98 -12.37 -5.68
C GLY A 91 2.85 -12.31 -4.43
N VAL A 92 3.53 -11.20 -4.19
CA VAL A 92 4.27 -10.94 -2.94
C VAL A 92 3.43 -10.06 -2.03
N GLU A 93 3.21 -10.49 -0.79
CA GLU A 93 2.23 -9.87 0.12
C GLU A 93 2.74 -9.74 1.56
N GLY A 94 1.90 -9.11 2.39
CA GLY A 94 2.17 -8.95 3.82
C GLY A 94 3.33 -7.98 4.07
N ASN A 95 4.13 -8.31 5.07
CA ASN A 95 5.31 -7.52 5.46
C ASN A 95 6.48 -7.59 4.46
N ARG A 96 6.26 -8.16 3.26
CA ARG A 96 7.19 -8.16 2.11
C ARG A 96 6.97 -6.98 1.18
N VAL A 97 5.88 -6.23 1.37
CA VAL A 97 5.57 -4.98 0.67
C VAL A 97 5.66 -3.83 1.66
N LYS A 98 6.58 -2.91 1.41
CA LYS A 98 6.79 -1.77 2.29
C LYS A 98 5.78 -0.67 2.05
N ILE A 99 5.12 -0.24 3.12
CA ILE A 99 4.17 0.87 3.07
C ILE A 99 4.85 2.14 3.60
N LEU A 100 4.78 3.21 2.81
CA LEU A 100 5.28 4.53 3.18
C LEU A 100 4.12 5.55 3.16
N VAL A 101 4.13 6.49 4.10
CA VAL A 101 3.25 7.68 4.07
C VAL A 101 4.12 8.91 4.28
N ASP A 102 4.13 9.84 3.32
CA ASP A 102 5.03 11.01 3.24
C ASP A 102 6.52 10.61 3.38
N GLY A 103 6.88 9.44 2.80
CA GLY A 103 8.22 8.87 2.84
C GLY A 103 8.62 8.27 4.19
N VAL A 104 7.69 8.07 5.12
CA VAL A 104 7.92 7.44 6.43
C VAL A 104 7.33 6.04 6.44
N ALA A 105 8.14 5.05 6.83
CA ALA A 105 7.69 3.66 6.92
C ALA A 105 6.59 3.48 7.96
N GLN A 106 5.54 2.75 7.60
CA GLN A 106 4.51 2.34 8.54
C GLN A 106 4.98 1.09 9.32
N GLY A 107 4.35 0.83 10.46
CA GLY A 107 4.62 -0.37 11.24
C GLY A 107 4.29 -1.65 10.49
N GLN A 108 4.79 -2.77 11.00
CA GLN A 108 4.47 -4.07 10.44
C GLN A 108 2.97 -4.35 10.57
N SER A 109 2.40 -5.03 9.59
CA SER A 109 1.09 -5.66 9.74
C SER A 109 1.23 -6.85 10.68
N PHE A 110 0.28 -7.01 11.59
CA PHE A 110 0.20 -8.13 12.52
C PHE A 110 -1.12 -8.86 12.26
N ASP A 111 -1.02 -10.16 12.02
CA ASP A 111 -2.17 -11.06 11.88
C ASP A 111 -2.20 -11.96 13.11
N GLY A 112 -3.26 -11.86 13.89
CA GLY A 112 -3.48 -12.69 15.08
C GLY A 112 -3.90 -14.12 14.77
N GLY A 113 -4.25 -14.44 13.53
CA GLY A 113 -4.47 -15.79 13.02
C GLY A 113 -5.93 -16.18 12.77
N ASN A 114 -6.91 -15.65 13.48
CA ASN A 114 -8.33 -15.91 13.21
C ASN A 114 -9.24 -14.73 13.59
N THR A 115 -10.53 -14.87 13.31
CA THR A 115 -11.55 -13.81 13.50
C THR A 115 -11.66 -13.30 14.95
N GLU A 116 -11.19 -14.05 15.95
CA GLU A 116 -11.27 -13.67 17.36
C GLU A 116 -10.06 -12.85 17.82
N PHE A 117 -9.00 -12.77 17.03
CA PHE A 117 -7.76 -12.06 17.37
C PHE A 117 -7.77 -10.64 16.82
N VAL A 118 -6.95 -9.79 17.42
CA VAL A 118 -6.69 -8.47 16.89
C VAL A 118 -5.75 -8.56 15.68
N ASN A 119 -6.09 -7.85 14.62
CA ASN A 119 -5.22 -7.65 13.47
C ASN A 119 -4.79 -6.19 13.43
N SER A 120 -3.59 -5.94 12.94
CA SER A 120 -3.04 -4.60 12.79
C SER A 120 -2.53 -4.41 11.36
N SER A 121 -3.04 -3.39 10.67
CA SER A 121 -2.65 -3.08 9.30
C SER A 121 -1.58 -1.99 9.23
N ALA A 122 -0.68 -2.08 8.25
CA ALA A 122 0.19 -0.98 7.86
C ALA A 122 -0.51 0.06 6.96
N VAL A 123 -1.75 -0.22 6.48
CA VAL A 123 -2.40 0.50 5.37
C VAL A 123 -3.63 1.29 5.86
N TYR A 124 -3.51 1.99 6.99
CA TYR A 124 -4.57 2.91 7.44
C TYR A 124 -4.34 4.30 6.86
N ILE A 125 -5.03 4.64 5.78
CA ILE A 125 -5.01 5.98 5.17
C ILE A 125 -6.37 6.31 4.56
N GLU A 126 -6.81 7.57 4.71
CA GLU A 126 -8.04 8.09 4.11
C GLU A 126 -7.77 8.62 2.69
N PRO A 127 -8.42 8.05 1.63
CA PRO A 127 -8.18 8.46 0.25
C PRO A 127 -8.40 9.95 -0.05
N ASP A 128 -9.34 10.61 0.63
CA ASP A 128 -9.60 12.04 0.45
C ASP A 128 -8.43 12.94 0.88
N MET A 129 -7.51 12.41 1.71
CA MET A 129 -6.29 13.09 2.14
C MET A 129 -5.07 12.77 1.28
N VAL A 130 -5.20 11.82 0.34
CA VAL A 130 -4.10 11.38 -0.53
C VAL A 130 -4.00 12.28 -1.76
N LYS A 131 -2.78 12.70 -2.09
CA LYS A 131 -2.41 13.42 -3.29
C LYS A 131 -2.03 12.47 -4.42
N SER A 132 -1.23 11.45 -4.10
CA SER A 132 -0.81 10.41 -5.04
C SER A 132 -0.41 9.15 -4.31
N VAL A 133 -0.50 8.04 -5.02
CA VAL A 133 0.05 6.74 -4.58
C VAL A 133 1.01 6.25 -5.63
N GLU A 134 2.25 6.00 -5.24
CA GLU A 134 3.26 5.39 -6.10
C GLU A 134 3.45 3.92 -5.71
N VAL A 135 3.37 3.03 -6.68
CA VAL A 135 3.63 1.59 -6.50
C VAL A 135 4.89 1.22 -7.27
N VAL A 136 5.99 1.06 -6.56
CA VAL A 136 7.25 0.55 -7.11
C VAL A 136 7.20 -0.96 -7.04
N LYS A 137 7.22 -1.63 -8.19
CA LYS A 137 7.10 -3.09 -8.28
C LYS A 137 8.48 -3.76 -8.35
N GLY A 138 8.63 -4.87 -7.63
CA GLY A 138 9.89 -5.60 -7.49
C GLY A 138 10.78 -5.09 -6.35
N ALA A 139 11.92 -5.73 -6.14
CA ALA A 139 12.80 -5.47 -5.01
C ALA A 139 13.29 -4.01 -4.96
N ALA A 140 13.14 -3.36 -3.79
CA ALA A 140 13.49 -1.96 -3.56
C ALA A 140 14.25 -1.72 -2.24
N SER A 141 14.82 -2.78 -1.63
CA SER A 141 15.49 -2.68 -0.34
C SER A 141 16.77 -1.84 -0.37
N SER A 142 17.44 -1.74 -1.51
CA SER A 142 18.62 -0.87 -1.67
C SER A 142 18.31 0.63 -1.45
N LEU A 143 17.04 1.03 -1.54
CA LEU A 143 16.60 2.39 -1.23
C LEU A 143 15.91 2.47 0.12
N HIS A 144 15.01 1.53 0.39
CA HIS A 144 14.05 1.64 1.49
C HIS A 144 14.36 0.72 2.67
N GLY A 145 15.39 -0.15 2.56
CA GLY A 145 15.77 -1.11 3.61
C GLY A 145 14.83 -2.32 3.67
N SER A 146 14.78 -2.98 4.82
CA SER A 146 13.95 -4.16 5.07
C SER A 146 12.48 -3.95 4.67
N ASP A 147 11.82 -5.06 4.36
CA ASP A 147 10.39 -5.14 4.08
C ASP A 147 9.99 -4.69 2.65
N ALA A 148 10.95 -4.39 1.77
CA ALA A 148 10.74 -4.01 0.38
C ALA A 148 11.19 -5.10 -0.61
N VAL A 149 10.87 -6.36 -0.31
CA VAL A 149 11.20 -7.55 -1.12
C VAL A 149 10.32 -7.64 -2.37
N GLY A 150 9.02 -7.40 -2.20
CA GLY A 150 8.03 -7.41 -3.28
C GLY A 150 7.80 -6.05 -3.93
N GLY A 151 8.16 -4.97 -3.23
CA GLY A 151 7.97 -3.61 -3.70
C GLY A 151 7.67 -2.61 -2.59
N VAL A 152 7.29 -1.41 -3.02
CA VAL A 152 6.93 -0.29 -2.14
C VAL A 152 5.63 0.32 -2.59
N VAL A 153 4.73 0.59 -1.65
CA VAL A 153 3.55 1.45 -1.85
C VAL A 153 3.75 2.71 -1.05
N ALA A 154 3.85 3.84 -1.72
CA ALA A 154 4.08 5.13 -1.10
C ALA A 154 2.89 6.05 -1.33
N PHE A 155 2.27 6.47 -0.23
CA PHE A 155 1.22 7.45 -0.21
C PHE A 155 1.81 8.83 0.10
N GLU A 156 1.50 9.78 -0.74
CA GLU A 156 1.75 11.20 -0.48
C GLU A 156 0.44 11.87 -0.04
N THR A 157 0.44 12.55 1.10
CA THR A 157 -0.74 13.29 1.55
C THR A 157 -0.76 14.70 0.97
N LYS A 158 -1.97 15.26 0.79
CA LYS A 158 -2.17 16.60 0.24
C LYS A 158 -1.44 17.67 1.05
N ASP A 159 -0.97 18.70 0.36
CA ASP A 159 -0.26 19.85 0.89
C ASP A 159 -1.13 21.13 0.83
N PRO A 160 -0.79 22.19 1.56
CA PRO A 160 -1.53 23.45 1.48
C PRO A 160 -1.70 23.98 0.05
N ARG A 161 -0.68 23.79 -0.81
CA ARG A 161 -0.67 24.27 -2.20
C ARG A 161 -1.63 23.53 -3.12
N ASP A 162 -2.07 22.33 -2.74
CA ASP A 162 -3.05 21.56 -3.50
C ASP A 162 -4.46 22.20 -3.43
N PHE A 163 -4.68 23.11 -2.46
CA PHE A 163 -5.93 23.84 -2.25
C PHE A 163 -5.83 25.36 -2.49
N LEU A 164 -4.62 25.90 -2.56
CA LEU A 164 -4.41 27.35 -2.78
C LEU A 164 -4.31 27.65 -4.26
N LYS A 165 -5.29 28.35 -4.81
CA LYS A 165 -5.23 28.85 -6.20
C LYS A 165 -4.13 29.92 -6.34
N ASP A 166 -3.63 30.10 -7.55
CA ASP A 166 -2.60 31.11 -7.84
C ASP A 166 -3.04 32.52 -7.43
N GLY A 167 -2.21 33.17 -6.61
CA GLY A 167 -2.46 34.49 -6.10
C GLY A 167 -3.41 34.57 -4.90
N GLU A 168 -4.03 33.46 -4.49
CA GLU A 168 -4.92 33.44 -3.34
C GLU A 168 -4.16 33.01 -2.07
N SER A 169 -4.55 33.58 -0.95
CA SER A 169 -3.97 33.29 0.37
C SER A 169 -4.84 32.35 1.20
N PHE A 170 -6.04 32.01 0.73
CA PHE A 170 -6.99 31.13 1.37
C PHE A 170 -7.69 30.27 0.32
N GLY A 171 -7.88 29.02 0.61
CA GLY A 171 -8.59 28.09 -0.25
C GLY A 171 -9.00 26.83 0.51
N GLY A 172 -9.75 25.97 -0.13
CA GLY A 172 -10.19 24.74 0.49
C GLY A 172 -11.21 23.99 -0.32
N GLN A 173 -11.69 22.89 0.27
CA GLN A 173 -12.78 22.12 -0.33
C GLN A 173 -13.72 21.57 0.75
N VAL A 174 -14.97 21.34 0.34
CA VAL A 174 -15.95 20.53 1.05
C VAL A 174 -16.41 19.45 0.09
N LYS A 175 -16.39 18.21 0.52
CA LYS A 175 -16.84 17.04 -0.27
C LYS A 175 -17.80 16.21 0.56
N LEU A 176 -18.95 15.87 -0.01
CA LEU A 176 -19.94 14.96 0.55
C LEU A 176 -20.11 13.79 -0.40
N SER A 177 -20.04 12.57 0.13
CA SER A 177 -20.14 11.36 -0.69
C SER A 177 -21.10 10.35 -0.04
N TYR A 178 -21.86 9.65 -0.87
CA TYR A 178 -22.70 8.51 -0.48
C TYR A 178 -22.38 7.30 -1.36
N PHE A 179 -22.18 6.15 -0.74
CA PHE A 179 -21.93 4.87 -1.40
C PHE A 179 -23.00 3.87 -0.99
N SER A 180 -23.72 3.31 -1.96
CA SER A 180 -24.84 2.41 -1.68
C SER A 180 -24.40 0.98 -1.37
N GLU A 181 -23.15 0.61 -1.65
CA GLU A 181 -22.65 -0.75 -1.42
C GLU A 181 -22.59 -1.11 0.06
N ASP A 182 -22.23 -0.17 0.92
CA ASP A 182 -22.14 -0.29 2.37
C ASP A 182 -22.92 0.80 3.09
N LYS A 183 -23.79 1.51 2.36
CA LYS A 183 -24.59 2.66 2.80
C LYS A 183 -23.76 3.76 3.47
N SER A 184 -22.46 3.82 3.17
CA SER A 184 -21.59 4.80 3.81
C SER A 184 -21.86 6.22 3.35
N PHE A 185 -21.75 7.14 4.31
CA PHE A 185 -21.78 8.57 4.08
C PHE A 185 -20.45 9.17 4.56
N SER A 186 -19.85 10.00 3.70
CA SER A 186 -18.55 10.63 3.99
C SER A 186 -18.66 12.14 3.88
N GLU A 187 -18.08 12.82 4.87
CA GLU A 187 -17.95 14.27 4.97
C GLU A 187 -16.46 14.62 5.03
N HIS A 188 -15.97 15.35 4.04
CA HIS A 188 -14.59 15.83 4.00
C HIS A 188 -14.54 17.35 3.92
N VAL A 189 -13.68 17.96 4.72
CA VAL A 189 -13.38 19.40 4.71
C VAL A 189 -11.88 19.61 4.73
N ALA A 190 -11.35 20.40 3.81
CA ALA A 190 -9.97 20.85 3.82
C ALA A 190 -9.91 22.39 3.72
N LEU A 191 -9.08 22.99 4.57
CA LEU A 191 -8.84 24.43 4.64
C LEU A 191 -7.35 24.70 4.55
N ALA A 192 -6.95 25.50 3.59
CA ALA A 192 -5.57 25.92 3.40
C ALA A 192 -5.43 27.45 3.49
N ASN A 193 -4.33 27.89 4.07
CA ASN A 193 -4.04 29.32 4.20
C ASN A 193 -2.56 29.62 3.98
N ARG A 194 -2.26 30.79 3.42
CA ARG A 194 -0.91 31.33 3.26
C ARG A 194 -0.83 32.72 3.90
N ILE A 195 0.06 32.85 4.90
CA ILE A 195 0.32 34.11 5.61
C ILE A 195 1.82 34.39 5.49
N GLY A 196 2.20 35.24 4.55
CA GLY A 196 3.61 35.47 4.22
C GLY A 196 4.28 34.17 3.78
N ASP A 197 5.32 33.76 4.50
CA ASP A 197 6.09 32.55 4.22
C ASP A 197 5.55 31.28 4.93
N LEU A 198 4.43 31.37 5.65
CA LEU A 198 3.76 30.28 6.32
C LEU A 198 2.57 29.78 5.49
N GLU A 199 2.56 28.49 5.16
CA GLU A 199 1.45 27.79 4.54
C GLU A 199 0.91 26.74 5.52
N THR A 200 -0.42 26.64 5.62
CA THR A 200 -1.11 25.75 6.57
C THR A 200 -2.22 24.97 5.89
N LEU A 201 -2.40 23.71 6.30
CA LEU A 201 -3.52 22.86 5.90
C LEU A 201 -4.13 22.20 7.14
N VAL A 202 -5.45 22.20 7.20
CA VAL A 202 -6.27 21.39 8.08
C VAL A 202 -7.24 20.62 7.21
N ALA A 203 -7.20 19.30 7.24
CA ALA A 203 -8.17 18.46 6.55
C ALA A 203 -8.78 17.46 7.54
N PHE A 204 -10.08 17.27 7.46
CA PHE A 204 -10.83 16.33 8.30
C PHE A 204 -11.80 15.54 7.43
N THR A 205 -11.85 14.23 7.66
CA THR A 205 -12.82 13.33 7.03
C THR A 205 -13.52 12.50 8.11
N ARG A 206 -14.84 12.42 8.01
CA ARG A 206 -15.66 11.46 8.74
C ARG A 206 -16.37 10.56 7.75
N ARG A 207 -16.44 9.26 8.06
CA ARG A 207 -17.17 8.27 7.27
C ARG A 207 -17.88 7.31 8.20
N ASP A 208 -19.20 7.21 8.05
CA ASP A 208 -20.03 6.21 8.69
C ASP A 208 -20.46 5.18 7.63
N GLY A 209 -20.44 3.89 7.93
CA GLY A 209 -20.77 2.84 6.97
C GLY A 209 -21.31 1.58 7.65
N GLN A 210 -21.77 0.65 6.83
CA GLN A 210 -22.31 -0.65 7.27
C GLN A 210 -21.58 -1.79 6.53
N ASN A 211 -21.99 -3.03 6.78
CA ASN A 211 -21.51 -4.18 6.02
C ASN A 211 -21.85 -4.05 4.53
N VAL A 212 -20.96 -4.58 3.70
CA VAL A 212 -21.09 -4.56 2.24
C VAL A 212 -22.29 -5.37 1.79
N ASN A 213 -23.12 -4.79 0.91
CA ASN A 213 -24.23 -5.47 0.25
C ASN A 213 -23.71 -6.36 -0.89
N ASN A 214 -23.42 -7.60 -0.57
CA ASN A 214 -22.93 -8.64 -1.47
C ASN A 214 -24.03 -9.69 -1.80
N PHE A 215 -23.65 -10.82 -2.40
CA PHE A 215 -24.57 -11.89 -2.77
C PHE A 215 -24.88 -12.87 -1.64
N ALA A 216 -24.45 -12.61 -0.41
CA ALA A 216 -24.77 -13.41 0.77
C ALA A 216 -26.28 -13.65 0.88
N ASN A 217 -26.62 -14.83 1.36
CA ASN A 217 -27.99 -15.26 1.68
C ASN A 217 -28.08 -15.56 3.20
N ASP A 218 -29.15 -16.19 3.65
CA ASP A 218 -29.34 -16.56 5.07
C ASP A 218 -28.46 -17.77 5.51
N GLU A 219 -27.70 -18.35 4.60
CA GLU A 219 -26.75 -19.43 4.90
C GLU A 219 -25.38 -18.81 5.21
N HIS A 220 -24.92 -18.97 6.43
CA HIS A 220 -23.64 -18.43 6.88
C HIS A 220 -22.71 -19.54 7.34
N GLU A 221 -21.44 -19.42 6.97
CA GLU A 221 -20.38 -20.21 7.58
C GLU A 221 -20.02 -19.65 8.97
N ASN A 222 -19.44 -20.51 9.83
CA ASN A 222 -18.92 -20.04 11.10
C ASN A 222 -17.88 -18.93 10.89
N TYR A 223 -17.95 -17.90 11.71
CA TYR A 223 -17.13 -16.68 11.66
C TYR A 223 -17.51 -15.69 10.54
N SER A 224 -18.62 -15.89 9.83
CA SER A 224 -19.13 -14.88 8.89
C SER A 224 -19.65 -13.66 9.63
N VAL A 225 -19.26 -12.46 9.19
CA VAL A 225 -19.86 -11.21 9.66
C VAL A 225 -21.21 -11.04 9.00
N THR A 226 -22.26 -10.93 9.80
CA THR A 226 -23.66 -10.86 9.34
C THR A 226 -24.22 -9.45 9.37
N ASP A 227 -23.73 -8.62 10.29
CA ASP A 227 -24.02 -7.19 10.35
C ASP A 227 -22.78 -6.44 10.85
N GLN A 228 -22.60 -5.21 10.39
CA GLN A 228 -21.45 -4.37 10.80
C GLN A 228 -21.81 -2.90 10.67
N ASP A 229 -21.46 -2.13 11.70
CA ASP A 229 -21.45 -0.67 11.66
C ASP A 229 -20.00 -0.19 11.80
N THR A 230 -19.58 0.76 10.95
CA THR A 230 -18.24 1.34 10.96
C THR A 230 -18.27 2.85 11.07
N GLU A 231 -17.36 3.42 11.86
CA GLU A 231 -17.11 4.85 11.96
C GLU A 231 -15.61 5.12 11.79
N LYS A 232 -15.25 6.07 10.90
CA LYS A 232 -13.87 6.49 10.67
C LYS A 232 -13.78 8.01 10.78
N ASN A 233 -12.79 8.47 11.53
CA ASN A 233 -12.48 9.89 11.70
C ASN A 233 -10.99 10.10 11.47
N ASP A 234 -10.64 10.94 10.47
CA ASP A 234 -9.28 11.23 10.09
C ASP A 234 -9.02 12.73 10.12
N LEU A 235 -7.91 13.15 10.70
CA LEU A 235 -7.46 14.53 10.77
C LEU A 235 -6.03 14.64 10.26
N LEU A 236 -5.80 15.54 9.31
CA LEU A 236 -4.47 15.89 8.81
C LEU A 236 -4.19 17.37 9.03
N LEU A 237 -3.04 17.66 9.62
CA LEU A 237 -2.53 19.01 9.88
C LEU A 237 -1.15 19.14 9.23
N LYS A 238 -0.94 20.18 8.41
CA LYS A 238 0.39 20.53 7.88
C LYS A 238 0.68 21.99 8.07
N LEU A 239 1.88 22.30 8.53
CA LEU A 239 2.44 23.65 8.61
C LEU A 239 3.77 23.65 7.85
N GLN A 240 3.90 24.53 6.88
CA GLN A 240 5.09 24.66 6.04
C GLN A 240 5.60 26.09 6.11
N TYR A 241 6.79 26.31 6.63
CA TYR A 241 7.35 27.62 6.86
C TYR A 241 8.71 27.80 6.18
N GLN A 242 8.80 28.77 5.29
CA GLN A 242 10.04 29.20 4.65
C GLN A 242 10.76 30.19 5.56
N LEU A 243 11.68 29.72 6.40
CA LEU A 243 12.45 30.57 7.33
C LEU A 243 13.27 31.65 6.59
N ASN A 244 13.89 31.25 5.50
CA ASN A 244 14.67 32.06 4.58
C ASN A 244 14.93 31.23 3.30
N PRO A 245 15.53 31.77 2.23
CA PRO A 245 15.74 31.01 0.98
C PRO A 245 16.50 29.69 1.14
N ALA A 246 17.29 29.52 2.19
CA ALA A 246 18.07 28.30 2.43
C ALA A 246 17.35 27.29 3.33
N HIS A 247 16.39 27.68 4.16
CA HIS A 247 15.82 26.81 5.18
C HIS A 247 14.31 26.80 5.14
N ARG A 248 13.71 25.60 5.00
CA ARG A 248 12.27 25.33 5.11
C ARG A 248 12.02 24.31 6.22
N ILE A 249 11.01 24.55 7.02
CA ILE A 249 10.53 23.63 8.08
C ILE A 249 9.09 23.23 7.74
N GLU A 250 8.81 21.94 7.88
CA GLU A 250 7.48 21.37 7.70
C GLU A 250 7.11 20.56 8.94
N LEU A 251 5.93 20.82 9.50
CA LEU A 251 5.34 20.08 10.60
C LEU A 251 4.13 19.33 10.10
N LEU A 252 4.00 18.08 10.53
CA LEU A 252 2.89 17.18 10.22
C LEU A 252 2.23 16.73 11.52
N GLY A 253 0.91 16.69 11.54
CA GLY A 253 0.09 16.00 12.53
C GLY A 253 -0.98 15.18 11.82
N GLU A 254 -1.12 13.92 12.18
CA GLU A 254 -2.17 13.02 11.67
C GLU A 254 -2.79 12.28 12.85
N ILE A 255 -4.10 12.19 12.87
CA ILE A 255 -4.87 11.40 13.82
C ILE A 255 -5.91 10.60 13.05
N THR A 256 -5.92 9.29 13.24
CA THR A 256 -6.92 8.37 12.72
C THR A 256 -7.61 7.67 13.89
N HIS A 257 -8.93 7.59 13.83
CA HIS A 257 -9.75 6.85 14.78
C HIS A 257 -10.82 6.08 14.00
N ASN A 258 -10.71 4.76 13.98
CA ASN A 258 -11.65 3.87 13.34
C ASN A 258 -12.30 2.97 14.39
N GLU A 259 -13.61 2.81 14.32
CA GLU A 259 -14.40 1.89 15.14
C GLU A 259 -15.22 0.98 14.22
N SER A 260 -15.37 -0.29 14.61
CA SER A 260 -16.19 -1.28 13.90
C SER A 260 -16.88 -2.19 14.91
N ASN A 261 -18.19 -2.26 14.83
CA ASN A 261 -19.01 -3.15 15.64
C ASN A 261 -19.63 -4.19 14.72
N SER A 262 -19.42 -5.47 15.02
CA SER A 262 -19.81 -6.58 14.13
C SER A 262 -20.63 -7.64 14.86
N ASP A 263 -21.71 -8.10 14.25
CA ASP A 263 -22.35 -9.35 14.58
C ASP A 263 -21.73 -10.49 13.76
N ILE A 264 -21.39 -11.58 14.42
CA ILE A 264 -20.65 -12.70 13.81
C ILE A 264 -21.50 -13.97 13.97
N TYR A 265 -21.71 -14.69 12.88
CA TYR A 265 -22.37 -15.99 12.93
C TYR A 265 -21.45 -17.10 13.41
N HIS A 266 -21.96 -17.93 14.30
CA HIS A 266 -21.35 -19.19 14.66
C HIS A 266 -22.40 -20.18 15.18
N SER A 267 -22.39 -21.39 14.67
CA SER A 267 -23.42 -22.41 14.98
C SER A 267 -23.51 -22.79 16.47
N THR A 268 -22.44 -22.58 17.25
CA THR A 268 -22.34 -22.93 18.68
C THR A 268 -22.70 -21.77 19.60
N TYR A 269 -22.49 -20.52 19.17
CA TYR A 269 -22.67 -19.36 20.03
C TYR A 269 -24.06 -18.75 19.84
N THR A 270 -24.71 -18.37 20.94
CA THR A 270 -26.01 -17.69 20.93
C THR A 270 -25.88 -16.18 20.80
N ASN A 271 -24.71 -15.64 21.13
CA ASN A 271 -24.31 -14.26 20.93
C ASN A 271 -22.83 -14.28 20.59
N TYR A 272 -22.46 -13.65 19.48
CA TYR A 272 -21.07 -13.55 19.05
C TYR A 272 -20.87 -12.23 18.34
N THR A 273 -20.17 -11.30 19.00
CA THR A 273 -19.96 -9.94 18.50
C THR A 273 -18.48 -9.56 18.58
N GLY A 274 -18.10 -8.62 17.75
CA GLY A 274 -16.78 -8.02 17.74
C GLY A 274 -16.87 -6.50 17.79
N ASP A 275 -16.11 -5.89 18.71
CA ASP A 275 -15.93 -4.44 18.84
C ASP A 275 -14.46 -4.14 18.59
N ASP A 276 -14.14 -3.51 17.47
CA ASP A 276 -12.77 -3.25 17.04
C ASP A 276 -12.49 -1.75 16.97
N THR A 277 -11.36 -1.33 17.49
CA THR A 277 -10.93 0.08 17.48
C THR A 277 -9.48 0.20 17.01
N THR A 278 -9.22 1.09 16.06
CA THR A 278 -7.88 1.50 15.67
C THR A 278 -7.67 2.98 15.98
N LYS A 279 -6.59 3.30 16.69
CA LYS A 279 -6.15 4.67 16.96
C LYS A 279 -4.72 4.85 16.48
N LYS A 280 -4.51 5.78 15.54
CA LYS A 280 -3.18 6.13 15.05
C LYS A 280 -2.94 7.62 15.27
N THR A 281 -1.77 7.97 15.75
CA THR A 281 -1.27 9.35 15.85
C THR A 281 0.11 9.41 15.24
N ARG A 282 0.35 10.36 14.35
CA ARG A 282 1.65 10.61 13.74
C ARG A 282 2.00 12.10 13.88
N LEU A 283 3.20 12.38 14.35
CA LEU A 283 3.77 13.73 14.42
C LEU A 283 5.10 13.72 13.69
N GLY A 284 5.29 14.65 12.77
CA GLY A 284 6.48 14.76 11.93
C GLY A 284 7.07 16.15 11.92
N LEU A 285 8.40 16.20 11.90
CA LEU A 285 9.19 17.41 11.63
C LEU A 285 10.12 17.09 10.46
N LYS A 286 10.05 17.91 9.39
CA LYS A 286 10.96 17.86 8.26
C LYS A 286 11.65 19.19 8.10
N HIS A 287 12.98 19.17 7.97
CA HIS A 287 13.80 20.34 7.67
C HIS A 287 14.50 20.13 6.34
N ILE A 288 14.33 21.07 5.43
CA ILE A 288 15.01 21.12 4.14
C ILE A 288 16.01 22.29 4.20
N TRP A 289 17.27 21.97 3.99
CA TRP A 289 18.35 22.95 3.93
C TRP A 289 19.01 22.93 2.55
N ASN A 290 18.85 24.00 1.78
CA ASN A 290 19.62 24.28 0.57
C ASN A 290 21.01 24.72 1.02
N ALA A 291 21.90 23.74 1.20
CA ALA A 291 23.15 23.89 1.93
C ALA A 291 24.26 24.50 1.06
N ASP A 292 24.31 24.14 -0.23
CA ASP A 292 25.35 24.54 -1.20
C ASP A 292 26.77 24.44 -0.60
N ILE A 293 27.03 23.28 0.00
CA ILE A 293 28.34 22.96 0.59
C ILE A 293 29.08 21.88 -0.22
N GLY A 294 30.37 21.69 0.00
CA GLY A 294 31.17 20.75 -0.79
C GLY A 294 30.58 19.32 -0.82
N MET A 295 29.91 18.89 0.24
CA MET A 295 29.34 17.55 0.35
C MET A 295 27.87 17.46 -0.04
N ALA A 296 27.08 18.55 -0.03
CA ALA A 296 25.67 18.52 -0.36
C ALA A 296 25.17 19.86 -0.89
N ASP A 297 24.26 19.84 -1.84
CA ASP A 297 23.50 21.00 -2.31
C ASP A 297 22.19 21.13 -1.51
N THR A 298 21.59 19.98 -1.18
CA THR A 298 20.40 19.93 -0.31
C THR A 298 20.60 18.87 0.78
N ILE A 299 20.14 19.20 1.98
CA ILE A 299 20.08 18.26 3.11
C ILE A 299 18.64 18.22 3.60
N THR A 300 18.02 17.05 3.57
CA THR A 300 16.66 16.82 4.08
C THR A 300 16.74 15.95 5.34
N SER A 301 16.29 16.47 6.48
CA SER A 301 16.21 15.74 7.74
C SER A 301 14.77 15.59 8.17
N LYS A 302 14.37 14.38 8.53
CA LYS A 302 13.00 14.04 9.02
C LYS A 302 13.11 13.38 10.39
N VAL A 303 12.23 13.75 11.29
CA VAL A 303 11.99 13.07 12.56
C VAL A 303 10.50 12.83 12.67
N THR A 304 10.09 11.59 12.84
CA THR A 304 8.68 11.23 12.96
C THR A 304 8.47 10.34 14.17
N TRP A 305 7.45 10.66 14.94
CA TRP A 305 6.90 9.78 15.95
C TRP A 305 5.54 9.29 15.51
N GLN A 306 5.31 7.98 15.65
CA GLN A 306 4.04 7.33 15.37
C GLN A 306 3.65 6.45 16.55
N LYS A 307 2.37 6.46 16.86
CA LYS A 307 1.76 5.52 17.80
C LYS A 307 0.49 4.95 17.18
N LYS A 308 0.38 3.63 17.18
CA LYS A 308 -0.81 2.90 16.75
C LYS A 308 -1.25 1.98 17.87
N ASP A 309 -2.53 2.03 18.20
CA ASP A 309 -3.18 1.17 19.17
C ASP A 309 -4.37 0.48 18.45
N ASP A 310 -4.29 -0.82 18.23
CA ASP A 310 -5.38 -1.66 17.70
C ASP A 310 -5.93 -2.50 18.85
N ASN A 311 -7.25 -2.45 19.05
CA ASN A 311 -7.96 -3.22 20.06
C ASN A 311 -9.09 -4.01 19.39
N GLY A 312 -9.15 -5.32 19.65
CA GLY A 312 -10.24 -6.20 19.22
C GLY A 312 -10.88 -6.84 20.44
N VAL A 313 -12.14 -6.49 20.71
CA VAL A 313 -12.94 -7.12 21.76
C VAL A 313 -13.93 -8.07 21.16
N THR A 314 -13.91 -9.32 21.59
CA THR A 314 -14.84 -10.36 21.14
C THR A 314 -15.69 -10.84 22.31
N HIS A 315 -17.00 -10.75 22.18
CA HIS A 315 -17.96 -11.32 23.11
C HIS A 315 -18.61 -12.56 22.49
N ARG A 316 -18.60 -13.68 23.22
CA ARG A 316 -19.28 -14.89 22.78
C ARG A 316 -19.98 -15.58 23.94
N SER A 317 -21.17 -16.10 23.68
CA SER A 317 -22.04 -16.75 24.68
C SER A 317 -22.46 -18.13 24.23
N THR A 318 -22.49 -19.06 25.17
CA THR A 318 -23.16 -20.36 25.06
C THR A 318 -24.27 -20.42 26.11
N SER A 319 -25.03 -21.49 26.14
CA SER A 319 -26.07 -21.72 27.18
C SER A 319 -25.52 -21.74 28.64
N SER A 320 -24.21 -21.95 28.81
CA SER A 320 -23.57 -22.18 30.12
C SER A 320 -22.43 -21.22 30.43
N ASN A 321 -21.94 -20.45 29.45
CA ASN A 321 -20.77 -19.62 29.63
C ASN A 321 -20.78 -18.38 28.74
N ASN A 322 -20.33 -17.24 29.27
CA ASN A 322 -20.03 -16.03 28.51
C ASN A 322 -18.54 -15.75 28.59
N GLN A 323 -17.93 -15.53 27.44
CA GLN A 323 -16.50 -15.19 27.33
C GLN A 323 -16.35 -13.82 26.69
N THR A 324 -15.39 -13.06 27.21
CA THR A 324 -14.91 -11.81 26.60
C THR A 324 -13.42 -11.95 26.36
N LYS A 325 -12.99 -11.70 25.13
CA LYS A 325 -11.58 -11.63 24.73
C LYS A 325 -11.29 -10.17 24.40
N ASP A 326 -10.34 -9.58 25.09
CA ASP A 326 -9.88 -8.20 24.91
C ASP A 326 -8.40 -8.27 24.50
N TYR A 327 -8.14 -8.06 23.20
CA TYR A 327 -6.85 -8.21 22.59
C TYR A 327 -6.36 -6.88 22.05
N VAL A 328 -5.16 -6.50 22.45
CA VAL A 328 -4.55 -5.20 22.15
C VAL A 328 -3.19 -5.41 21.50
N TYR A 329 -2.99 -4.75 20.37
CA TYR A 329 -1.70 -4.61 19.73
C TYR A 329 -1.31 -3.12 19.68
N LYS A 330 -0.10 -2.79 20.12
CA LYS A 330 0.43 -1.42 20.08
C LYS A 330 1.79 -1.38 19.40
N ASP A 331 1.98 -0.35 18.59
CA ASP A 331 3.24 -0.03 17.94
C ASP A 331 3.57 1.44 18.20
N ASN A 332 4.63 1.71 18.95
CA ASN A 332 5.11 3.04 19.28
C ASN A 332 6.53 3.21 18.74
N ARG A 333 6.70 4.08 17.71
CA ARG A 333 7.96 4.19 16.97
C ARG A 333 8.44 5.61 16.75
N TRP A 334 9.75 5.71 16.64
CA TRP A 334 10.47 6.88 16.18
C TRP A 334 11.25 6.53 14.94
N ASP A 335 11.13 7.36 13.91
CA ASP A 335 11.90 7.28 12.68
C ASP A 335 12.68 8.58 12.51
N VAL A 336 13.98 8.47 12.23
CA VAL A 336 14.86 9.60 11.94
C VAL A 336 15.61 9.30 10.66
N GLU A 337 15.54 10.21 9.70
CA GLU A 337 16.25 10.08 8.44
C GLU A 337 16.93 11.40 8.09
N THR A 338 18.17 11.32 7.60
CA THR A 338 18.84 12.45 6.98
C THR A 338 19.39 12.02 5.63
N GLN A 339 18.99 12.72 4.58
CA GLN A 339 19.41 12.54 3.19
C GLN A 339 20.20 13.74 2.73
N PHE A 340 21.23 13.49 1.95
CA PHE A 340 22.12 14.46 1.32
C PHE A 340 22.02 14.28 -0.19
N ASP A 341 21.77 15.35 -0.92
CA ASP A 341 21.71 15.38 -2.37
C ASP A 341 22.82 16.26 -2.91
N LYS A 342 23.61 15.73 -3.87
CA LYS A 342 24.74 16.45 -4.46
C LYS A 342 24.78 16.26 -5.97
N LEU A 343 24.66 17.37 -6.68
CA LEU A 343 24.90 17.42 -8.13
C LEU A 343 26.38 17.69 -8.39
N LEU A 344 26.99 16.92 -9.28
CA LEU A 344 28.41 17.07 -9.68
C LEU A 344 28.54 16.72 -11.16
N THR A 345 29.36 17.48 -11.88
CA THR A 345 29.70 17.16 -13.27
C THR A 345 31.19 16.76 -13.35
N THR A 346 31.44 15.56 -13.89
CA THR A 346 32.80 15.05 -14.11
C THR A 346 33.04 14.78 -15.60
N GLY A 347 33.75 15.66 -16.26
CA GLY A 347 33.89 15.61 -17.71
C GLY A 347 32.58 15.84 -18.42
N SER A 348 32.06 14.83 -19.11
CA SER A 348 30.73 14.86 -19.81
C SER A 348 29.62 14.11 -19.06
N VAL A 349 29.89 13.63 -17.84
CA VAL A 349 28.94 12.88 -17.03
C VAL A 349 28.39 13.80 -15.96
N GLU A 350 27.05 13.87 -15.86
CA GLU A 350 26.37 14.51 -14.75
C GLU A 350 26.03 13.44 -13.71
N HIS A 351 26.35 13.70 -12.45
CA HIS A 351 26.10 12.85 -11.30
C HIS A 351 25.10 13.51 -10.38
N ASN A 352 24.10 12.75 -9.93
CA ASN A 352 23.22 13.12 -8.84
C ASN A 352 23.40 12.10 -7.71
N PHE A 353 24.27 12.42 -6.77
CA PHE A 353 24.53 11.60 -5.59
C PHE A 353 23.42 11.81 -4.56
N ILE A 354 22.90 10.69 -4.07
CA ILE A 354 21.93 10.62 -2.97
C ILE A 354 22.51 9.67 -1.94
N TYR A 355 22.72 10.14 -0.73
CA TYR A 355 23.22 9.29 0.35
C TYR A 355 22.64 9.74 1.69
N GLY A 356 22.63 8.84 2.67
CA GLY A 356 22.02 9.17 3.93
C GLY A 356 22.02 8.06 4.95
N ILE A 357 21.41 8.37 6.07
CA ILE A 357 21.24 7.47 7.21
C ILE A 357 19.77 7.47 7.65
N SER A 358 19.28 6.30 8.01
CA SER A 358 17.95 6.09 8.60
C SER A 358 18.08 5.32 9.91
N LEU A 359 17.30 5.72 10.93
CA LEU A 359 17.24 5.12 12.25
C LEU A 359 15.78 4.87 12.59
N THR A 360 15.43 3.66 13.02
CA THR A 360 14.11 3.31 13.54
C THR A 360 14.25 2.72 14.94
N ALA A 361 13.39 3.17 15.85
CA ALA A 361 13.24 2.63 17.18
C ALA A 361 11.75 2.39 17.45
N ALA A 362 11.36 1.13 17.60
CA ALA A 362 9.97 0.75 17.88
C ALA A 362 9.87 -0.06 19.17
N ASP A 363 8.82 0.19 19.93
CA ASP A 363 8.39 -0.60 21.08
C ASP A 363 7.00 -1.16 20.74
N ILE A 364 6.89 -2.50 20.71
CA ILE A 364 5.69 -3.25 20.30
C ILE A 364 5.16 -3.99 21.53
N GLU A 365 3.87 -3.84 21.80
CA GLU A 365 3.19 -4.51 22.90
C GLU A 365 2.03 -5.36 22.37
N ASN A 366 1.88 -6.59 22.86
CA ASN A 366 0.76 -7.46 22.59
C ASN A 366 0.16 -7.95 23.91
N THR A 367 -1.05 -7.51 24.22
CA THR A 367 -1.75 -7.87 25.45
C THR A 367 -3.08 -8.54 25.14
N ASN A 368 -3.25 -9.78 25.59
CA ASN A 368 -4.45 -10.56 25.34
C ASN A 368 -5.04 -11.02 26.67
N ILE A 369 -6.26 -10.54 26.99
CA ILE A 369 -6.99 -10.87 28.22
C ILE A 369 -8.26 -11.62 27.83
N GLN A 370 -8.49 -12.75 28.48
CA GLN A 370 -9.73 -13.49 28.35
C GLN A 370 -10.43 -13.54 29.72
N TYR A 371 -11.68 -13.09 29.74
CA TYR A 371 -12.61 -13.28 30.86
C TYR A 371 -13.52 -14.46 30.57
N ASP A 372 -13.79 -15.26 31.59
CA ASP A 372 -14.70 -16.42 31.55
C ASP A 372 -15.70 -16.36 32.72
N SER A 373 -17.01 -16.29 32.40
CA SER A 373 -18.03 -16.13 33.38
C SER A 373 -18.30 -17.41 34.19
N SER A 374 -18.01 -18.59 33.64
CA SER A 374 -18.22 -19.88 34.34
C SER A 374 -17.27 -20.04 35.53
N THR A 375 -16.06 -19.50 35.42
CA THR A 375 -15.04 -19.49 36.49
C THR A 375 -14.96 -18.16 37.24
N ASN A 376 -15.65 -17.13 36.71
CA ASN A 376 -15.58 -15.73 37.17
C ASN A 376 -14.13 -15.23 37.30
N SER A 377 -13.29 -15.56 36.32
CA SER A 377 -11.86 -15.23 36.32
C SER A 377 -11.43 -14.61 35.00
N SER A 378 -10.40 -13.76 35.06
CA SER A 378 -9.67 -13.28 33.90
C SER A 378 -8.30 -13.94 33.86
N SER A 379 -7.85 -14.29 32.66
CA SER A 379 -6.49 -14.81 32.40
C SER A 379 -5.85 -13.99 31.31
N GLN A 380 -4.55 -13.71 31.45
CA GLN A 380 -3.74 -13.19 30.36
C GLN A 380 -3.18 -14.36 29.57
N ILE A 381 -3.28 -14.27 28.24
CA ILE A 381 -2.71 -15.24 27.32
C ILE A 381 -1.60 -14.54 26.55
N VAL A 382 -0.40 -15.09 26.55
CA VAL A 382 0.73 -14.56 25.81
C VAL A 382 0.88 -15.35 24.53
N TYR A 383 0.62 -14.71 23.38
CA TYR A 383 0.87 -15.30 22.06
C TYR A 383 2.23 -14.87 21.51
N THR A 384 2.63 -13.62 21.78
CA THR A 384 3.95 -13.07 21.48
C THR A 384 4.41 -12.25 22.69
N PRO A 385 5.70 -12.24 23.02
CA PRO A 385 6.23 -11.28 24.01
C PRO A 385 6.14 -9.86 23.45
N ASP A 386 6.19 -8.86 24.31
CA ASP A 386 6.51 -7.50 23.88
C ASP A 386 7.87 -7.49 23.17
N ALA A 387 8.09 -6.56 22.26
CA ALA A 387 9.35 -6.50 21.51
C ALA A 387 9.86 -5.06 21.36
N LYS A 388 11.19 -4.93 21.34
CA LYS A 388 11.88 -3.67 21.03
C LYS A 388 12.71 -3.85 19.77
N GLU A 389 12.33 -3.13 18.72
CA GLU A 389 13.08 -3.14 17.46
C GLU A 389 13.98 -1.91 17.35
N ARG A 390 15.19 -2.11 16.82
CA ARG A 390 16.14 -1.04 16.48
C ARG A 390 16.73 -1.35 15.11
N LYS A 391 16.60 -0.40 14.18
CA LYS A 391 17.08 -0.54 12.80
C LYS A 391 17.98 0.66 12.46
N VAL A 392 19.08 0.41 11.78
CA VAL A 392 20.02 1.43 11.27
C VAL A 392 20.30 1.12 9.80
N GLY A 393 20.10 2.08 8.92
CA GLY A 393 20.40 1.93 7.50
C GLY A 393 21.31 3.05 7.02
N VAL A 394 22.28 2.72 6.16
CA VAL A 394 23.13 3.69 5.45
C VAL A 394 23.06 3.39 3.97
N PHE A 395 22.78 4.39 3.15
CA PHE A 395 22.58 4.21 1.71
C PHE A 395 23.37 5.22 0.89
N LEU A 396 23.70 4.81 -0.33
CA LEU A 396 24.35 5.63 -1.36
C LEU A 396 23.80 5.23 -2.72
N GLN A 397 23.42 6.20 -3.52
CA GLN A 397 23.04 6.06 -4.92
C GLN A 397 23.73 7.16 -5.73
N ASP A 398 24.11 6.86 -6.97
CA ASP A 398 24.56 7.83 -7.96
C ASP A 398 23.71 7.67 -9.24
N GLU A 399 23.02 8.71 -9.63
CA GLU A 399 22.36 8.76 -10.93
C GLU A 399 23.30 9.46 -11.91
N MET A 400 23.83 8.68 -12.84
CA MET A 400 24.79 9.13 -13.82
C MET A 400 24.15 9.34 -15.18
N ALA A 401 24.12 10.58 -15.68
CA ALA A 401 23.65 10.89 -17.03
C ALA A 401 24.82 10.98 -17.99
N PHE A 402 24.82 10.09 -18.98
CA PHE A 402 25.78 10.00 -20.08
C PHE A 402 25.12 10.45 -21.39
N LEU A 403 25.94 10.71 -22.41
CA LEU A 403 25.49 11.02 -23.79
C LEU A 403 24.50 12.20 -23.83
N ASN A 404 24.73 13.23 -23.02
CA ASN A 404 23.85 14.39 -22.83
C ASN A 404 22.44 14.03 -22.29
N GLY A 405 22.33 12.97 -21.47
CA GLY A 405 21.10 12.50 -20.88
C GLY A 405 20.40 11.35 -21.64
N ASP A 406 20.90 10.95 -22.82
CA ASP A 406 20.30 9.82 -23.55
C ASP A 406 20.50 8.47 -22.82
N LEU A 407 21.54 8.34 -21.99
CA LEU A 407 21.76 7.16 -21.16
C LEU A 407 21.88 7.57 -19.68
N ILE A 408 20.98 7.05 -18.87
CA ILE A 408 20.98 7.22 -17.41
C ILE A 408 21.32 5.87 -16.79
N VAL A 409 22.32 5.81 -15.91
CA VAL A 409 22.68 4.59 -15.16
C VAL A 409 22.69 4.92 -13.67
N THR A 410 21.97 4.12 -12.88
CA THR A 410 21.76 4.39 -11.46
C THR A 410 22.18 3.19 -10.60
N PRO A 411 23.46 3.06 -10.21
CA PRO A 411 23.88 2.14 -9.16
C PRO A 411 23.45 2.65 -7.78
N GLY A 412 23.10 1.71 -6.91
CA GLY A 412 22.78 1.99 -5.52
C GLY A 412 23.25 0.86 -4.60
N LEU A 413 23.61 1.22 -3.37
CA LEU A 413 24.08 0.32 -2.33
C LEU A 413 23.52 0.76 -0.99
N ARG A 414 23.13 -0.21 -0.17
CA ARG A 414 22.64 0.03 1.19
C ARG A 414 23.16 -1.05 2.13
N TYR A 415 23.48 -0.64 3.35
CA TYR A 415 23.74 -1.51 4.49
C TYR A 415 22.68 -1.27 5.55
N ASP A 416 22.06 -2.33 6.04
CA ASP A 416 21.09 -2.32 7.14
C ASP A 416 21.57 -3.23 8.27
N TRP A 417 21.42 -2.74 9.50
CA TRP A 417 21.56 -3.51 10.71
C TRP A 417 20.25 -3.43 11.51
N PHE A 418 19.85 -4.53 12.10
CA PHE A 418 18.63 -4.61 12.90
C PHE A 418 18.78 -5.54 14.09
N ASN A 419 17.98 -5.26 15.11
CA ASN A 419 17.94 -5.96 16.38
C ASN A 419 16.49 -5.98 16.88
N THR A 420 15.96 -7.18 17.16
CA THR A 420 14.67 -7.40 17.80
C THR A 420 14.92 -8.07 19.14
N ASN A 421 14.66 -7.32 20.23
CA ASN A 421 14.82 -7.78 21.59
C ASN A 421 13.45 -8.10 22.19
N PRO A 422 13.13 -9.37 22.45
CA PRO A 422 11.87 -9.76 23.06
C PRO A 422 11.83 -9.37 24.54
N GLY A 423 10.63 -9.09 25.05
CA GLY A 423 10.36 -8.89 26.47
C GLY A 423 10.44 -10.21 27.26
N ASP A 424 10.48 -10.08 28.56
CA ASP A 424 10.48 -11.21 29.47
C ASP A 424 9.07 -11.83 29.56
N VAL A 425 8.95 -13.13 29.38
CA VAL A 425 7.75 -13.92 29.65
C VAL A 425 8.08 -14.93 30.74
N GLU A 426 7.26 -15.00 31.78
CA GLU A 426 7.50 -15.89 32.91
C GLU A 426 7.66 -17.35 32.46
N GLY A 427 8.80 -17.95 32.80
CA GLY A 427 9.11 -19.35 32.46
C GLY A 427 9.68 -19.57 31.06
N THR A 428 9.84 -18.53 30.24
CA THR A 428 10.39 -18.62 28.89
C THR A 428 11.50 -17.62 28.68
N ASN A 429 12.66 -18.07 28.21
CA ASN A 429 13.78 -17.20 27.84
C ASN A 429 13.88 -17.10 26.33
N TYR A 430 13.45 -15.98 25.76
CA TYR A 430 13.57 -15.71 24.33
C TYR A 430 14.93 -15.10 24.00
N GLU A 431 15.55 -15.54 22.92
CA GLU A 431 16.82 -14.99 22.45
C GLU A 431 16.60 -13.72 21.63
N THR A 432 17.51 -12.77 21.77
CA THR A 432 17.54 -11.54 20.96
C THR A 432 17.94 -11.87 19.53
N TYR A 433 17.12 -11.51 18.55
CA TYR A 433 17.45 -11.64 17.14
C TYR A 433 18.27 -10.44 16.64
N LYS A 434 19.40 -10.71 15.96
CA LYS A 434 20.27 -9.70 15.34
C LYS A 434 20.73 -10.18 13.99
N ASP A 435 20.63 -9.30 13.00
CA ASP A 435 21.14 -9.59 11.66
C ASP A 435 21.54 -8.29 10.93
N SER A 436 22.15 -8.42 9.77
CA SER A 436 22.52 -7.30 8.90
C SER A 436 22.51 -7.72 7.44
N ALA A 437 22.13 -6.82 6.55
CA ALA A 437 22.12 -7.08 5.12
C ALA A 437 22.81 -5.98 4.33
N VAL A 438 23.42 -6.37 3.21
CA VAL A 438 23.88 -5.44 2.17
C VAL A 438 23.03 -5.67 0.94
N THR A 439 22.39 -4.65 0.44
CA THR A 439 21.56 -4.72 -0.78
C THR A 439 22.07 -3.76 -1.81
N SER A 440 22.09 -4.19 -3.07
CA SER A 440 22.52 -3.41 -4.21
C SER A 440 21.47 -3.35 -5.30
N ARG A 441 21.55 -2.33 -6.14
CA ARG A 441 20.79 -2.23 -7.40
C ARG A 441 21.61 -1.58 -8.48
N VAL A 442 21.28 -1.90 -9.72
CA VAL A 442 21.73 -1.15 -10.90
C VAL A 442 20.54 -1.03 -11.83
N GLY A 443 20.17 0.20 -12.11
CA GLY A 443 19.16 0.52 -13.12
C GLY A 443 19.79 1.26 -14.30
N ALA A 444 19.20 1.13 -15.48
CA ALA A 444 19.59 1.89 -16.66
C ALA A 444 18.36 2.28 -17.48
N VAL A 445 18.35 3.52 -17.98
CA VAL A 445 17.39 3.99 -18.99
C VAL A 445 18.17 4.45 -20.21
N TYR A 446 17.78 3.97 -21.40
CA TYR A 446 18.38 4.43 -22.65
C TYR A 446 17.29 5.01 -23.56
N HIS A 447 17.36 6.30 -23.80
CA HIS A 447 16.51 7.01 -24.75
C HIS A 447 17.00 6.77 -26.17
N LEU A 448 16.32 5.92 -26.92
CA LEU A 448 16.61 5.63 -28.32
C LEU A 448 16.38 6.86 -29.22
N ASN A 449 15.38 7.64 -28.85
CA ASN A 449 15.02 8.94 -29.38
C ASN A 449 14.00 9.62 -28.46
N THR A 450 13.44 10.76 -28.83
CA THR A 450 12.49 11.53 -28.02
C THR A 450 11.17 10.80 -27.74
N GLU A 451 10.85 9.75 -28.49
CA GLU A 451 9.60 9.00 -28.38
C GLU A 451 9.77 7.62 -27.74
N ASN A 452 10.99 7.07 -27.77
CA ASN A 452 11.24 5.67 -27.42
C ASN A 452 12.37 5.54 -26.43
N SER A 453 12.14 4.79 -25.35
CA SER A 453 13.19 4.42 -24.39
C SER A 453 13.05 2.96 -23.95
N VAL A 454 14.18 2.40 -23.54
CA VAL A 454 14.29 1.08 -22.93
C VAL A 454 14.82 1.28 -21.52
N PHE A 455 14.28 0.57 -20.54
CA PHE A 455 14.83 0.54 -19.21
C PHE A 455 15.11 -0.90 -18.77
N SER A 456 16.10 -1.07 -17.91
CA SER A 456 16.36 -2.34 -17.24
C SER A 456 16.84 -2.11 -15.82
N GLN A 457 16.55 -3.06 -14.94
CA GLN A 457 16.99 -3.04 -13.54
C GLN A 457 17.34 -4.44 -13.05
N VAL A 458 18.40 -4.51 -12.25
CA VAL A 458 18.68 -5.63 -11.36
C VAL A 458 18.73 -5.08 -9.94
N SER A 459 17.94 -5.63 -9.04
CA SER A 459 17.82 -5.13 -7.68
C SER A 459 17.69 -6.27 -6.68
N GLN A 460 18.26 -6.06 -5.48
CA GLN A 460 18.18 -6.96 -4.35
C GLN A 460 17.16 -6.45 -3.34
N GLY A 461 16.43 -7.38 -2.75
CA GLY A 461 15.52 -7.15 -1.63
C GLY A 461 15.89 -8.04 -0.46
N PHE A 462 15.55 -7.60 0.74
CA PHE A 462 15.59 -8.44 1.92
C PHE A 462 14.47 -8.05 2.90
N ARG A 463 14.11 -8.99 3.76
CA ARG A 463 13.18 -8.80 4.86
C ARG A 463 13.68 -9.54 6.10
N ALA A 464 13.85 -8.82 7.19
CA ALA A 464 14.06 -9.43 8.48
C ALA A 464 12.79 -10.15 8.95
N PRO A 465 12.88 -11.29 9.65
CA PRO A 465 11.71 -11.90 10.27
C PRO A 465 10.99 -10.92 11.18
N THR A 466 9.67 -10.97 11.20
CA THR A 466 8.85 -10.19 12.13
C THR A 466 8.97 -10.77 13.54
N PHE A 467 8.65 -9.95 14.55
CA PHE A 467 8.68 -10.45 15.94
C PHE A 467 7.67 -11.58 16.17
N SER A 468 6.54 -11.58 15.45
CA SER A 468 5.56 -12.67 15.53
C SER A 468 6.07 -13.96 14.89
N GLU A 469 6.77 -13.90 13.77
CA GLU A 469 7.39 -15.08 13.14
C GLU A 469 8.47 -15.70 14.05
N LEU A 470 9.25 -14.86 14.75
CA LEU A 470 10.31 -15.31 15.66
C LEU A 470 9.77 -15.91 16.97
N TYR A 471 8.72 -15.32 17.53
CA TYR A 471 8.37 -15.52 18.94
C TYR A 471 6.92 -15.94 19.18
N TYR A 472 6.14 -16.25 18.15
CA TYR A 472 4.76 -16.70 18.34
C TYR A 472 4.71 -18.02 19.10
N VAL A 473 3.97 -18.01 20.21
CA VAL A 473 3.76 -19.19 21.06
C VAL A 473 2.27 -19.34 21.34
N TYR A 474 1.78 -20.54 21.23
CA TYR A 474 0.41 -20.87 21.61
C TYR A 474 0.36 -22.32 22.12
N ALA A 475 0.04 -22.48 23.39
CA ALA A 475 -0.25 -23.79 23.95
C ALA A 475 -1.71 -24.14 23.61
N GLY A 476 -1.91 -24.78 22.48
CA GLY A 476 -3.21 -25.29 22.05
C GLY A 476 -3.69 -26.37 22.99
N GLY A 477 -5.01 -26.48 23.17
CA GLY A 477 -5.59 -27.56 23.95
C GLY A 477 -5.60 -28.90 23.19
N CYS A 478 -5.94 -29.96 23.90
CA CYS A 478 -6.26 -31.24 23.27
C CYS A 478 -7.77 -31.34 23.02
N TYR A 479 -8.18 -31.55 21.78
CA TYR A 479 -9.58 -31.70 21.40
C TYR A 479 -9.78 -33.10 20.80
N TYR A 480 -10.59 -33.93 21.44
CA TYR A 480 -10.87 -35.31 20.99
C TYR A 480 -9.60 -36.14 20.66
N GLY A 481 -8.49 -35.92 21.38
CA GLY A 481 -7.24 -36.64 21.16
C GLY A 481 -6.32 -35.98 20.12
N PHE A 482 -6.70 -34.87 19.54
CA PHE A 482 -5.85 -34.04 18.70
C PHE A 482 -5.31 -32.88 19.54
N CYS A 483 -4.01 -32.84 19.75
CA CYS A 483 -3.33 -31.78 20.49
C CYS A 483 -2.48 -30.96 19.52
N TYR A 484 -2.40 -29.64 19.73
CA TYR A 484 -1.55 -28.77 18.92
C TYR A 484 -0.96 -27.62 19.73
N GLU A 485 0.17 -27.11 19.24
CA GLU A 485 0.84 -25.94 19.80
C GLU A 485 1.52 -25.15 18.70
N ASN A 486 1.85 -23.90 18.97
CA ASN A 486 2.80 -23.10 18.18
C ASN A 486 4.05 -22.88 19.01
N ILE A 487 5.21 -23.12 18.41
CA ILE A 487 6.52 -22.96 19.04
C ILE A 487 7.34 -21.87 18.34
N PRO A 488 8.08 -21.03 19.08
CA PRO A 488 8.91 -19.98 18.51
C PRO A 488 10.10 -20.55 17.74
N ASN A 489 10.59 -19.81 16.75
CA ASN A 489 11.81 -20.11 16.02
C ASN A 489 12.70 -18.87 15.91
N PRO A 490 13.61 -18.62 16.85
CA PRO A 490 14.54 -17.48 16.79
C PRO A 490 15.69 -17.67 15.80
N ASP A 491 15.85 -18.85 15.19
CA ASP A 491 16.91 -19.19 14.23
C ASP A 491 16.53 -18.85 12.77
N LEU A 492 15.40 -18.19 12.56
CA LEU A 492 14.97 -17.74 11.23
C LEU A 492 16.03 -16.81 10.61
N LYS A 493 16.29 -17.03 9.32
CA LYS A 493 17.11 -16.15 8.50
C LYS A 493 16.25 -15.11 7.82
N SER A 494 16.85 -13.95 7.51
CA SER A 494 16.22 -12.95 6.65
C SER A 494 15.88 -13.54 5.28
N GLU A 495 14.74 -13.17 4.74
CA GLU A 495 14.39 -13.45 3.33
C GLU A 495 15.21 -12.56 2.42
N GLU A 496 15.63 -13.10 1.30
CA GLU A 496 16.37 -12.39 0.27
C GLU A 496 15.70 -12.52 -1.08
N SER A 497 15.87 -11.53 -1.96
CA SER A 497 15.43 -11.63 -3.34
C SER A 497 16.37 -10.95 -4.30
N VAL A 498 16.37 -11.44 -5.55
CA VAL A 498 16.99 -10.77 -6.69
C VAL A 498 15.95 -10.63 -7.79
N SER A 499 15.66 -9.40 -8.16
CA SER A 499 14.68 -9.07 -9.21
C SER A 499 15.37 -8.53 -10.45
N TYR A 500 14.95 -9.01 -11.62
CA TYR A 500 15.36 -8.57 -12.95
C TYR A 500 14.16 -7.99 -13.66
N GLU A 501 14.30 -6.82 -14.24
CA GLU A 501 13.25 -6.17 -14.99
C GLU A 501 13.81 -5.56 -16.28
N LEU A 502 13.03 -5.68 -17.36
CA LEU A 502 13.29 -5.07 -18.67
C LEU A 502 11.98 -4.49 -19.20
N GLY A 503 12.00 -3.22 -19.60
CA GLY A 503 10.82 -2.60 -20.18
C GLY A 503 11.14 -1.67 -21.35
N TYR A 504 10.08 -1.41 -22.12
CA TYR A 504 10.09 -0.48 -23.25
C TYR A 504 8.98 0.54 -23.08
N ARG A 505 9.29 1.81 -23.31
CA ARG A 505 8.37 2.93 -23.26
C ARG A 505 8.29 3.61 -24.62
N HIS A 506 7.07 3.93 -25.03
CA HIS A 506 6.79 4.72 -26.23
C HIS A 506 5.87 5.88 -25.89
N LYS A 507 6.25 7.09 -26.33
CA LYS A 507 5.48 8.32 -26.08
C LYS A 507 5.41 9.14 -27.37
N THR A 508 4.18 9.49 -27.75
CA THR A 508 3.90 10.49 -28.79
C THR A 508 2.87 11.49 -28.28
N ASP A 509 2.52 12.48 -29.06
CA ASP A 509 1.43 13.41 -28.74
C ASP A 509 0.06 12.72 -28.62
N ALA A 510 -0.08 11.49 -29.12
CA ALA A 510 -1.34 10.76 -29.18
C ALA A 510 -1.34 9.45 -28.41
N SER A 511 -0.19 8.98 -27.92
CA SER A 511 -0.10 7.66 -27.27
C SER A 511 0.99 7.63 -26.21
N ARG A 512 0.74 6.85 -25.16
CA ARG A 512 1.73 6.45 -24.15
C ARG A 512 1.60 4.97 -23.89
N SER A 513 2.69 4.24 -24.07
CA SER A 513 2.70 2.80 -23.93
C SER A 513 3.92 2.37 -23.13
N GLU A 514 3.74 1.42 -22.25
CA GLU A 514 4.80 0.74 -21.54
C GLU A 514 4.52 -0.75 -21.52
N ILE A 515 5.53 -1.55 -21.81
CA ILE A 515 5.53 -3.00 -21.60
C ILE A 515 6.76 -3.35 -20.79
N SER A 516 6.59 -4.17 -19.77
CA SER A 516 7.71 -4.70 -18.98
C SER A 516 7.59 -6.20 -18.78
N VAL A 517 8.72 -6.87 -18.68
CA VAL A 517 8.87 -8.26 -18.27
C VAL A 517 9.74 -8.31 -17.03
N PHE A 518 9.39 -9.19 -16.10
CA PHE A 518 10.11 -9.33 -14.85
C PHE A 518 10.32 -10.79 -14.48
N TYR A 519 11.40 -11.03 -13.70
CA TYR A 519 11.72 -12.30 -13.10
C TYR A 519 12.36 -12.04 -11.74
N SER A 520 11.89 -12.73 -10.70
CA SER A 520 12.40 -12.56 -9.34
C SER A 520 12.63 -13.92 -8.70
N ASP A 521 13.84 -14.11 -8.15
CA ASP A 521 14.19 -15.24 -7.31
C ASP A 521 14.11 -14.82 -5.84
N TYR A 522 13.57 -15.71 -5.01
CA TYR A 522 13.46 -15.54 -3.57
C TYR A 522 14.13 -16.72 -2.87
N ASP A 523 14.98 -16.42 -1.89
CA ASP A 523 15.65 -17.38 -1.04
C ASP A 523 15.25 -17.18 0.43
N ASN A 524 15.26 -18.26 1.22
CA ASN A 524 14.91 -18.26 2.65
C ASN A 524 13.50 -17.69 2.94
N PHE A 525 12.54 -17.91 2.07
CA PHE A 525 11.18 -17.44 2.25
C PHE A 525 10.60 -17.98 3.55
N ILE A 526 10.04 -17.14 4.41
CA ILE A 526 9.53 -17.55 5.72
C ILE A 526 8.07 -17.99 5.56
N ASP A 527 7.77 -19.21 5.98
CA ASP A 527 6.43 -19.76 5.97
C ASP A 527 6.18 -20.63 7.21
N GLN A 528 4.92 -20.91 7.50
CA GLN A 528 4.53 -21.76 8.61
C GLN A 528 4.50 -23.23 8.18
N THR A 529 5.06 -24.10 8.99
CA THR A 529 5.02 -25.54 8.81
C THR A 529 4.60 -26.23 10.09
N SER A 530 4.46 -27.56 10.06
CA SER A 530 4.14 -28.35 11.25
C SER A 530 4.86 -29.69 11.29
N THR A 531 5.09 -30.18 12.49
CA THR A 531 5.52 -31.54 12.75
C THR A 531 4.53 -32.22 13.67
N ASN A 532 4.33 -33.55 13.50
CA ASN A 532 3.43 -34.32 14.34
C ASN A 532 4.18 -35.56 14.88
N ASP A 533 4.26 -35.69 16.19
CA ASP A 533 4.90 -36.82 16.88
C ASP A 533 3.93 -37.97 17.18
N GLY A 534 2.67 -37.88 16.71
CA GLY A 534 1.60 -38.83 16.95
C GLY A 534 0.71 -38.47 18.16
N SER A 535 1.14 -37.54 19.01
CA SER A 535 0.38 -37.03 20.17
C SER A 535 0.14 -35.54 20.12
N MET A 536 1.06 -34.78 19.51
CA MET A 536 1.04 -33.32 19.41
C MET A 536 1.42 -32.89 18.00
N THR A 537 0.70 -31.91 17.45
CA THR A 537 1.10 -31.18 16.24
C THR A 537 1.71 -29.86 16.65
N SER A 538 2.99 -29.67 16.37
CA SER A 538 3.69 -28.41 16.65
C SER A 538 3.84 -27.61 15.36
N TYR A 539 3.24 -26.41 15.33
CA TYR A 539 3.37 -25.44 14.25
C TYR A 539 4.51 -24.46 14.56
N TYR A 540 5.28 -24.09 13.56
CA TYR A 540 6.36 -23.11 13.69
C TYR A 540 6.67 -22.46 12.34
N TYR A 541 7.26 -21.26 12.38
CA TYR A 541 7.79 -20.62 11.18
C TYR A 541 9.15 -21.19 10.82
N THR A 542 9.40 -21.37 9.54
CA THR A 542 10.69 -21.86 9.01
C THR A 542 11.01 -21.15 7.70
N ASN A 543 12.29 -21.18 7.32
CA ASN A 543 12.69 -20.75 5.98
C ASN A 543 12.48 -21.91 5.01
N ILE A 544 11.62 -21.71 3.99
CA ILE A 544 11.52 -22.58 2.83
C ILE A 544 12.58 -22.17 1.79
N ASP A 545 13.07 -23.15 1.02
CA ASP A 545 14.30 -22.95 0.26
C ASP A 545 14.20 -21.88 -0.82
N LYS A 546 13.20 -21.94 -1.71
CA LYS A 546 13.12 -21.06 -2.88
C LYS A 546 11.71 -20.80 -3.33
N ALA A 547 11.51 -19.61 -3.93
CA ALA A 547 10.35 -19.32 -4.75
C ALA A 547 10.78 -18.49 -5.97
N THR A 548 10.08 -18.61 -7.09
CA THR A 548 10.31 -17.79 -8.28
C THR A 548 9.01 -17.15 -8.73
N ILE A 549 9.08 -15.88 -9.15
CA ILE A 549 7.92 -15.15 -9.68
C ILE A 549 8.35 -14.44 -10.96
N LYS A 550 7.57 -14.62 -12.05
CA LYS A 550 7.84 -14.03 -13.36
C LYS A 550 6.55 -13.53 -13.98
N GLY A 551 6.66 -12.59 -14.90
CA GLY A 551 5.46 -12.08 -15.56
C GLY A 551 5.70 -11.00 -16.59
N VAL A 552 4.58 -10.49 -17.11
CA VAL A 552 4.54 -9.40 -18.09
C VAL A 552 3.44 -8.40 -17.70
N GLU A 553 3.74 -7.12 -17.83
CA GLU A 553 2.79 -6.04 -17.60
C GLU A 553 2.74 -5.11 -18.80
N LEU A 554 1.54 -4.61 -19.09
CA LEU A 554 1.24 -3.70 -20.19
C LEU A 554 0.44 -2.51 -19.66
N SER A 555 0.83 -1.31 -20.04
CA SER A 555 0.04 -0.09 -19.87
C SER A 555 0.04 0.69 -21.18
N ASN A 556 -1.15 1.07 -21.64
CA ASN A 556 -1.30 1.83 -22.89
C ASN A 556 -2.41 2.87 -22.72
N THR A 557 -2.13 4.12 -23.08
CA THR A 557 -3.12 5.20 -23.16
C THR A 557 -3.08 5.79 -24.57
N LEU A 558 -4.24 5.87 -25.21
CA LEU A 558 -4.40 6.41 -26.56
C LEU A 558 -5.37 7.60 -26.53
N LEU A 559 -4.95 8.72 -27.06
CA LEU A 559 -5.81 9.88 -27.31
C LEU A 559 -6.49 9.69 -28.68
N LEU A 560 -7.73 9.20 -28.65
CA LEU A 560 -8.44 8.78 -29.86
C LEU A 560 -8.76 9.95 -30.80
N ASP A 561 -8.95 11.14 -30.24
CA ASP A 561 -9.15 12.37 -31.01
C ASP A 561 -7.91 12.79 -31.82
N LYS A 562 -6.73 12.35 -31.43
CA LYS A 562 -5.47 12.60 -32.16
C LYS A 562 -5.10 11.47 -33.14
N LEU A 563 -5.63 10.26 -32.92
CA LEU A 563 -5.29 9.05 -33.70
C LEU A 563 -6.30 8.75 -34.79
N VAL A 564 -7.59 8.97 -34.52
CA VAL A 564 -8.71 8.68 -35.40
C VAL A 564 -9.70 9.84 -35.35
N ASN A 565 -10.68 9.86 -36.22
CA ASN A 565 -11.69 10.91 -36.26
C ASN A 565 -12.72 10.74 -35.11
N ALA A 566 -12.23 10.71 -33.84
CA ALA A 566 -13.06 10.64 -32.65
C ALA A 566 -13.38 12.04 -32.10
N PRO A 567 -14.43 12.19 -31.27
CA PRO A 567 -14.70 13.43 -30.57
C PRO A 567 -13.50 13.93 -29.76
N GLN A 568 -13.25 15.23 -29.75
CA GLN A 568 -12.18 15.83 -28.97
C GLN A 568 -12.36 15.53 -27.46
N GLY A 569 -11.27 15.10 -26.80
CA GLY A 569 -11.26 14.67 -25.40
C GLY A 569 -11.62 13.20 -25.20
N MET A 570 -11.68 12.41 -26.28
CA MET A 570 -11.91 10.98 -26.20
C MET A 570 -10.58 10.22 -26.08
N SER A 571 -10.46 9.33 -25.10
CA SER A 571 -9.27 8.52 -24.89
C SER A 571 -9.61 7.10 -24.44
N THR A 572 -8.67 6.20 -24.59
CA THR A 572 -8.76 4.84 -24.01
C THR A 572 -7.50 4.52 -23.25
N LYS A 573 -7.66 3.77 -22.14
CA LYS A 573 -6.57 3.20 -21.36
C LYS A 573 -6.74 1.70 -21.28
N LEU A 574 -5.68 0.96 -21.59
CA LEU A 574 -5.57 -0.49 -21.40
C LEU A 574 -4.42 -0.75 -20.44
N VAL A 575 -4.69 -1.48 -19.38
CA VAL A 575 -3.66 -2.01 -18.46
C VAL A 575 -3.91 -3.49 -18.23
N ALA A 576 -2.84 -4.30 -18.19
CA ALA A 576 -2.95 -5.74 -17.98
C ALA A 576 -1.71 -6.25 -17.27
N ALA A 577 -1.88 -7.28 -16.42
CA ALA A 577 -0.80 -7.98 -15.75
C ALA A 577 -1.02 -9.49 -15.81
N TYR A 578 0.04 -10.22 -16.15
CA TYR A 578 0.14 -11.67 -16.04
C TYR A 578 1.32 -12.00 -15.13
N THR A 579 1.07 -12.80 -14.11
CA THR A 579 2.08 -13.25 -13.15
C THR A 579 1.95 -14.74 -12.96
N GLU A 580 3.07 -15.43 -12.84
CA GLU A 580 3.21 -16.84 -12.53
C GLU A 580 4.24 -16.96 -11.41
N GLY A 581 3.97 -17.80 -10.42
CA GLY A 581 4.86 -18.04 -9.29
C GLY A 581 4.90 -19.51 -8.91
N GLU A 582 6.07 -20.02 -8.59
CA GLU A 582 6.34 -21.42 -8.20
C GLU A 582 7.26 -21.46 -6.97
N ASP A 583 7.04 -22.43 -6.10
CA ASP A 583 7.96 -22.78 -5.02
C ASP A 583 9.17 -23.57 -5.53
N GLY A 584 10.10 -23.98 -4.64
CA GLY A 584 11.30 -24.74 -4.99
C GLY A 584 11.03 -26.16 -5.50
N GLU A 585 9.82 -26.68 -5.33
CA GLU A 585 9.38 -27.99 -5.80
C GLU A 585 8.60 -27.89 -7.12
N GLY A 586 8.31 -26.66 -7.59
CA GLY A 586 7.56 -26.38 -8.81
C GLY A 586 6.04 -26.33 -8.60
N ASN A 587 5.56 -26.24 -7.36
CA ASN A 587 4.15 -26.04 -7.06
C ASN A 587 3.77 -24.56 -7.23
N PRO A 588 2.56 -24.25 -7.76
CA PRO A 588 2.09 -22.88 -7.88
C PRO A 588 2.01 -22.15 -6.52
N LEU A 589 2.41 -20.88 -6.48
CA LEU A 589 2.21 -20.02 -5.31
C LEU A 589 0.76 -19.56 -5.23
N ASN A 590 0.07 -19.93 -4.14
CA ASN A 590 -1.32 -19.53 -3.89
C ASN A 590 -1.49 -18.00 -3.67
N SER A 591 -0.42 -17.28 -3.36
CA SER A 591 -0.43 -15.81 -3.25
C SER A 591 -0.51 -15.08 -4.61
N VAL A 592 -0.25 -15.77 -5.72
CA VAL A 592 -0.33 -15.19 -7.07
C VAL A 592 -1.77 -15.13 -7.54
N ASN A 593 -2.24 -13.93 -7.86
CA ASN A 593 -3.58 -13.70 -8.40
C ASN A 593 -3.69 -14.14 -9.87
N PRO A 594 -4.90 -14.51 -10.34
CA PRO A 594 -5.14 -14.73 -11.77
C PRO A 594 -4.87 -13.46 -12.57
N TRP A 595 -4.43 -13.60 -13.84
CA TRP A 595 -4.17 -12.45 -14.67
C TRP A 595 -5.44 -11.59 -14.84
N ASN A 596 -5.24 -10.28 -14.91
CA ASN A 596 -6.33 -9.34 -15.08
C ASN A 596 -5.98 -8.23 -16.08
N ALA A 597 -7.02 -7.64 -16.65
CA ALA A 597 -6.91 -6.53 -17.57
C ALA A 597 -8.07 -5.56 -17.39
N VAL A 598 -7.75 -4.26 -17.46
CA VAL A 598 -8.72 -3.17 -17.42
C VAL A 598 -8.68 -2.39 -18.72
N VAL A 599 -9.84 -2.23 -19.36
CA VAL A 599 -10.02 -1.32 -20.48
C VAL A 599 -10.92 -0.18 -20.05
N ALA A 600 -10.46 1.05 -20.17
CA ALA A 600 -11.25 2.24 -19.90
C ALA A 600 -11.44 3.05 -21.19
N LEU A 601 -12.69 3.46 -21.46
CA LEU A 601 -13.03 4.45 -22.48
C LEU A 601 -13.45 5.73 -21.75
N ASN A 602 -12.69 6.80 -21.93
CA ASN A 602 -12.92 8.07 -21.28
C ASN A 602 -13.35 9.13 -22.30
N TYR A 603 -14.19 10.03 -21.86
CA TYR A 603 -14.54 11.22 -22.56
C TYR A 603 -14.56 12.41 -21.61
N ASP A 604 -13.77 13.42 -21.89
CA ASP A 604 -13.76 14.71 -21.20
C ASP A 604 -14.12 15.82 -22.18
N ALA A 605 -15.28 16.44 -21.97
CA ALA A 605 -15.76 17.49 -22.88
C ALA A 605 -14.75 18.64 -22.97
N PRO A 606 -14.50 19.21 -24.15
CA PRO A 606 -13.58 20.34 -24.33
C PRO A 606 -13.90 21.56 -23.45
N SER A 607 -15.16 21.70 -23.04
CA SER A 607 -15.58 22.72 -22.07
C SER A 607 -15.15 22.42 -20.64
N THR A 608 -14.63 21.23 -20.36
CA THR A 608 -14.31 20.69 -19.01
C THR A 608 -15.51 20.67 -18.04
N GLN A 609 -16.72 20.88 -18.53
CA GLN A 609 -17.94 20.93 -17.72
C GLN A 609 -18.48 19.55 -17.36
N TRP A 610 -18.19 18.55 -18.17
CA TRP A 610 -18.62 17.19 -17.92
C TRP A 610 -17.69 16.17 -18.59
N GLY A 611 -17.69 14.99 -18.05
CA GLY A 611 -17.00 13.84 -18.63
C GLY A 611 -17.54 12.53 -18.09
N SER A 612 -17.11 11.44 -18.69
CA SER A 612 -17.51 10.09 -18.28
C SER A 612 -16.42 9.07 -18.54
N SER A 613 -16.45 7.98 -17.81
CA SER A 613 -15.55 6.84 -17.97
C SER A 613 -16.38 5.56 -17.93
N LEU A 614 -16.22 4.72 -18.98
CA LEU A 614 -16.69 3.34 -19.01
C LEU A 614 -15.48 2.43 -18.80
N LYS A 615 -15.51 1.57 -17.80
CA LYS A 615 -14.44 0.64 -17.47
C LYS A 615 -14.94 -0.79 -17.56
N VAL A 616 -14.11 -1.64 -18.13
CA VAL A 616 -14.33 -3.09 -18.17
C VAL A 616 -13.12 -3.74 -17.50
N ASN A 617 -13.34 -4.36 -16.35
CA ASN A 617 -12.33 -5.10 -15.62
C ASN A 617 -12.58 -6.60 -15.83
N TYR A 618 -11.59 -7.29 -16.40
CA TYR A 618 -11.61 -8.72 -16.61
C TYR A 618 -10.59 -9.41 -15.72
N THR A 619 -11.05 -10.38 -14.94
CA THR A 619 -10.19 -11.30 -14.18
C THR A 619 -10.36 -12.72 -14.71
N ALA A 620 -9.25 -13.38 -14.98
CA ALA A 620 -9.26 -14.74 -15.51
C ALA A 620 -9.67 -15.77 -14.45
N LYS A 621 -10.04 -16.95 -14.93
CA LYS A 621 -10.22 -18.14 -14.07
C LYS A 621 -8.87 -18.49 -13.42
N LYS A 622 -8.90 -18.90 -12.12
CA LYS A 622 -7.80 -19.63 -11.48
C LYS A 622 -8.18 -21.10 -11.40
N SER A 623 -7.50 -21.91 -12.18
CA SER A 623 -7.80 -23.34 -12.33
C SER A 623 -7.05 -24.15 -11.27
N SER A 624 -7.44 -25.41 -11.07
CA SER A 624 -6.74 -26.35 -10.18
C SER A 624 -5.26 -26.53 -10.53
N SER A 625 -4.87 -26.37 -11.82
CA SER A 625 -3.47 -26.40 -12.23
C SER A 625 -2.64 -25.19 -11.74
N ASP A 626 -3.29 -24.13 -11.35
CA ASP A 626 -2.68 -22.86 -10.89
C ASP A 626 -2.74 -22.73 -9.36
N ILE A 627 -3.16 -23.80 -8.68
CA ILE A 627 -3.41 -23.87 -7.24
C ILE A 627 -2.57 -24.97 -6.63
N ASN A 628 -1.83 -24.67 -5.57
CA ASN A 628 -1.24 -25.68 -4.69
C ASN A 628 -2.29 -26.13 -3.65
N SER A 629 -2.81 -27.35 -3.80
CA SER A 629 -3.81 -27.92 -2.90
C SER A 629 -3.20 -28.70 -1.73
N GLU A 630 -1.87 -28.83 -1.68
CA GLU A 630 -1.18 -29.49 -0.55
C GLU A 630 -1.14 -28.60 0.69
N ASP A 631 -1.10 -27.28 0.51
CA ASP A 631 -1.05 -26.32 1.62
C ASP A 631 -2.37 -26.23 2.39
N SER A 632 -3.50 -26.27 1.70
CA SER A 632 -4.84 -26.19 2.28
C SER A 632 -5.91 -26.52 1.25
N ALA A 633 -7.14 -26.77 1.71
CA ALA A 633 -8.28 -26.90 0.81
C ALA A 633 -8.46 -25.62 0.01
N GLN A 634 -8.50 -25.74 -1.31
CA GLN A 634 -8.63 -24.61 -2.24
C GLN A 634 -9.72 -24.89 -3.26
N THR A 635 -10.50 -23.88 -3.62
CA THR A 635 -11.48 -23.97 -4.69
C THR A 635 -11.04 -23.18 -5.91
N GLU A 636 -11.47 -23.59 -7.10
CA GLU A 636 -11.22 -22.85 -8.33
C GLU A 636 -12.00 -21.53 -8.34
N LEU A 637 -11.38 -20.47 -8.88
CA LEU A 637 -12.04 -19.19 -9.08
C LEU A 637 -12.57 -19.08 -10.51
N PRO A 638 -13.87 -18.85 -10.75
CA PRO A 638 -14.39 -18.56 -12.09
C PRO A 638 -13.92 -17.20 -12.59
N SER A 639 -13.81 -17.03 -13.91
CA SER A 639 -13.52 -15.73 -14.51
C SER A 639 -14.67 -14.74 -14.29
N ALA A 640 -14.33 -13.46 -14.17
CA ALA A 640 -15.28 -12.38 -14.02
C ALA A 640 -15.01 -11.23 -14.99
N THR A 641 -16.09 -10.61 -15.48
CA THR A 641 -16.05 -9.35 -16.23
C THR A 641 -16.97 -8.37 -15.55
N ILE A 642 -16.40 -7.30 -15.03
CA ILE A 642 -17.11 -6.25 -14.30
C ILE A 642 -17.12 -4.99 -15.14
N ILE A 643 -18.26 -4.33 -15.21
CA ILE A 643 -18.45 -3.09 -15.99
C ILE A 643 -18.88 -1.99 -15.03
N ASP A 644 -18.12 -0.89 -15.05
CA ASP A 644 -18.35 0.29 -14.23
C ASP A 644 -18.48 1.53 -15.09
N ILE A 645 -19.34 2.45 -14.68
CA ILE A 645 -19.54 3.74 -15.35
C ILE A 645 -19.48 4.83 -14.31
N THR A 646 -18.64 5.83 -14.55
CA THR A 646 -18.60 7.07 -13.75
C THR A 646 -18.79 8.27 -14.67
N ALA A 647 -19.38 9.33 -14.14
CA ALA A 647 -19.53 10.60 -14.84
C ALA A 647 -19.46 11.78 -13.86
N TYR A 648 -18.88 12.88 -14.31
CA TYR A 648 -18.87 14.12 -13.55
C TYR A 648 -19.55 15.24 -14.33
N TYR A 649 -20.09 16.20 -13.58
CA TYR A 649 -20.70 17.44 -14.11
C TYR A 649 -20.34 18.63 -13.23
N LYS A 650 -19.86 19.71 -13.84
CA LYS A 650 -19.55 20.99 -13.20
C LYS A 650 -20.61 22.03 -13.55
N PRO A 651 -21.69 22.17 -12.75
CA PRO A 651 -22.74 23.17 -13.00
C PRO A 651 -22.21 24.60 -12.93
N ILE A 652 -21.23 24.85 -12.09
CA ILE A 652 -20.44 26.08 -11.98
C ILE A 652 -18.98 25.72 -11.77
N LYS A 653 -18.08 26.69 -11.97
CA LYS A 653 -16.62 26.47 -11.97
C LYS A 653 -16.10 25.71 -10.73
N ASP A 654 -16.64 26.04 -9.57
CA ASP A 654 -16.10 25.56 -8.28
C ASP A 654 -16.92 24.40 -7.67
N VAL A 655 -17.93 23.86 -8.39
CA VAL A 655 -18.75 22.73 -7.95
C VAL A 655 -18.59 21.56 -8.91
N THR A 656 -18.24 20.40 -8.39
CA THR A 656 -18.20 19.15 -9.14
C THR A 656 -19.18 18.15 -8.53
N LEU A 657 -20.08 17.63 -9.35
CA LEU A 657 -20.98 16.53 -9.03
C LEU A 657 -20.46 15.28 -9.74
N THR A 658 -20.21 14.21 -9.03
CA THR A 658 -19.77 12.93 -9.61
C THR A 658 -20.77 11.85 -9.25
N ALA A 659 -21.10 10.97 -10.20
CA ALA A 659 -21.93 9.81 -9.99
C ALA A 659 -21.30 8.60 -10.65
N GLY A 660 -21.42 7.44 -9.98
CA GLY A 660 -20.92 6.15 -10.49
C GLY A 660 -21.97 5.05 -10.33
N ILE A 661 -21.94 4.10 -11.25
CA ILE A 661 -22.62 2.81 -11.14
C ILE A 661 -21.54 1.74 -11.30
N PHE A 662 -21.39 0.89 -10.31
CA PHE A 662 -20.41 -0.16 -10.24
C PHE A 662 -21.09 -1.52 -10.36
N ASN A 663 -20.38 -2.51 -10.94
CA ASN A 663 -20.93 -3.81 -11.28
C ASN A 663 -22.29 -3.69 -12.04
N LEU A 664 -22.28 -2.92 -13.13
CA LEU A 664 -23.49 -2.57 -13.89
C LEU A 664 -24.35 -3.80 -14.26
N THR A 665 -23.70 -4.93 -14.53
CA THR A 665 -24.33 -6.18 -14.95
C THR A 665 -24.85 -7.04 -13.80
N ASP A 666 -24.66 -6.59 -12.56
CA ASP A 666 -24.99 -7.34 -11.32
C ASP A 666 -24.36 -8.74 -11.31
N LYS A 667 -23.10 -8.82 -11.70
CA LYS A 667 -22.35 -10.08 -11.79
C LYS A 667 -21.93 -10.52 -10.39
N GLU A 668 -22.27 -11.74 -10.00
CA GLU A 668 -21.66 -12.41 -8.85
C GLU A 668 -20.20 -12.77 -9.19
N TYR A 669 -19.26 -12.30 -8.35
CA TYR A 669 -17.85 -12.57 -8.51
C TYR A 669 -17.10 -12.50 -7.17
N TYR A 670 -15.89 -13.01 -7.18
CA TYR A 670 -15.02 -13.10 -6.01
C TYR A 670 -13.62 -12.60 -6.38
N LYS A 671 -12.89 -12.06 -5.39
CA LYS A 671 -11.45 -11.83 -5.49
C LYS A 671 -10.72 -13.05 -4.95
N TRP A 672 -9.64 -13.46 -5.61
CA TRP A 672 -8.87 -14.65 -5.21
C TRP A 672 -8.36 -14.56 -3.78
N ASN A 673 -7.89 -13.39 -3.37
CA ASN A 673 -7.37 -13.17 -2.02
C ASN A 673 -8.41 -13.40 -0.91
N ASP A 674 -9.72 -13.20 -1.20
CA ASP A 674 -10.78 -13.35 -0.23
C ASP A 674 -11.25 -14.81 -0.09
N VAL A 675 -11.09 -15.62 -1.15
CA VAL A 675 -11.57 -17.02 -1.19
C VAL A 675 -10.43 -18.04 -1.12
N ARG A 676 -9.19 -17.60 -1.24
CA ARG A 676 -8.01 -18.44 -1.06
C ARG A 676 -8.03 -19.12 0.33
N GLY A 677 -7.76 -20.42 0.40
CA GLY A 677 -7.85 -21.21 1.64
C GLY A 677 -9.25 -21.73 1.95
N SER A 678 -10.24 -21.50 1.07
CA SER A 678 -11.60 -22.02 1.22
C SER A 678 -11.80 -23.26 0.34
N SER A 679 -12.52 -24.26 0.88
CA SER A 679 -12.90 -25.47 0.12
C SER A 679 -14.03 -25.22 -0.89
N GLU A 680 -14.77 -24.14 -0.73
CA GLU A 680 -15.87 -23.72 -1.60
C GLU A 680 -15.98 -22.20 -1.68
N LEU A 681 -16.74 -21.68 -2.67
CA LEU A 681 -17.00 -20.26 -2.81
C LEU A 681 -18.17 -19.88 -1.89
N ASP A 682 -17.84 -19.26 -0.76
CA ASP A 682 -18.83 -18.71 0.16
C ASP A 682 -19.40 -17.39 -0.36
N LEU A 683 -20.73 -17.29 -0.48
CA LEU A 683 -21.42 -16.08 -0.92
C LEU A 683 -21.16 -14.87 0.01
N ASN A 684 -20.83 -15.12 1.28
CA ASN A 684 -20.44 -14.06 2.23
C ASN A 684 -19.12 -13.37 1.84
N LYS A 685 -18.26 -14.06 1.05
CA LYS A 685 -17.01 -13.54 0.49
C LYS A 685 -17.17 -12.97 -0.92
N SER A 686 -18.39 -12.97 -1.47
CA SER A 686 -18.66 -12.38 -2.78
C SER A 686 -18.45 -10.86 -2.73
N GLN A 687 -18.07 -10.29 -3.88
CA GLN A 687 -17.90 -8.86 -4.04
C GLN A 687 -19.25 -8.13 -4.13
N PRO A 688 -19.30 -6.79 -4.01
CA PRO A 688 -20.55 -6.03 -3.99
C PRO A 688 -21.45 -6.32 -5.20
N LYS A 689 -22.74 -6.37 -4.95
CA LYS A 689 -23.78 -6.32 -6.00
C LYS A 689 -23.68 -5.02 -6.78
N ARG A 690 -24.47 -4.89 -7.87
CA ARG A 690 -24.62 -3.61 -8.54
C ARG A 690 -24.96 -2.52 -7.53
N ASN A 691 -24.13 -1.50 -7.49
CA ASN A 691 -24.24 -0.39 -6.54
C ASN A 691 -23.99 0.95 -7.24
N PHE A 692 -24.25 2.04 -6.53
CA PHE A 692 -24.00 3.38 -7.01
C PHE A 692 -23.36 4.25 -5.94
N ALA A 693 -22.63 5.27 -6.41
CA ALA A 693 -22.09 6.32 -5.55
C ALA A 693 -22.42 7.70 -6.12
N ILE A 694 -22.55 8.69 -5.24
CA ILE A 694 -22.75 10.10 -5.60
C ILE A 694 -21.85 10.95 -4.72
N THR A 695 -21.15 11.92 -5.34
CA THR A 695 -20.30 12.87 -4.65
C THR A 695 -20.64 14.29 -5.09
N ALA A 696 -20.68 15.21 -4.14
CA ALA A 696 -20.73 16.65 -4.39
C ALA A 696 -19.50 17.31 -3.75
N LYS A 697 -18.70 18.01 -4.57
CA LYS A 697 -17.47 18.71 -4.15
C LYS A 697 -17.58 20.18 -4.48
N TYR A 698 -17.24 21.03 -3.51
CA TYR A 698 -17.11 22.48 -3.67
C TYR A 698 -15.68 22.93 -3.31
N GLU A 699 -15.03 23.63 -4.22
CA GLU A 699 -13.65 24.14 -4.10
C GLU A 699 -13.68 25.68 -4.13
N PHE A 700 -13.08 26.34 -3.14
CA PHE A 700 -13.12 27.79 -2.99
C PHE A 700 -11.74 28.40 -2.75
#